data_399dc8677afec58f2a080ac11ba7166a
#
_entry.id   399dc8677afec58f2a080ac11ba7166a
#
_cell.length_a   1.000
_cell.length_b   1.000
_cell.length_c   1.000
_cell.angle_alpha   90.00
_cell.angle_beta   90.00
_cell.angle_gamma   90.00
#
_symmetry.space_group_name_H-M   'P 1'
#
loop_
_entity.id
_entity.type
_entity.pdbx_description
1 polymer ?
#
loop_
_entity_poly.entity_id
_entity_poly.type
_entity_poly.pdbx_seq_one_letter_code
_entity_poly.pdbx_strand_id
1 'polypeptide(L)'
;MKSALKILAYLALVLFLVLAGGAGYLYSNQDKIIAGGVEKINTQLKTPVSVSTIDLDIFSGFPRVRIVLHDVLIEDPFGGEAPLIRAAEVGLGMNVIGVIQGEYTVEELAISSGEVHLRHDKRRGDNWDLLTSTDTSSTELNLQHVEAKKVQLHYDDYEEDSYYEAFIAALSASGSIGSSTVFDLQADLEHTYVSIDQSKFLVDAPLKGSANVRFSDDQWRIETESLKLHTFPVSLLLHQDGGRISASQMDVPAALVYVPLFELPEEVDIKALRASWTWEGTYEDWAVDFSTDGSSMVYNGIAVPSVSCTGRWQWGALPELQIGTLNVKTKTGEISGSLSISGARPQLITELRGGSNLSELFDFVETDILVDPMGFWQGQDLVIKQAFRSWDDLTPYGNPLFEGKIQLTEGSFGLAQSNIVFDKVEAELSADGRHVAVERCFLKSEENTAVVQGMIYHALEPNGYPMVELRLESPTIDIDPLLFWEFEDSPEDVDEETTFDYSVGLFIDHVNLGDFNGTNLRGKVFNRGAMMLGNDMRIEGCDGTLAGNWTLSEIGTDNVFRADAKADGIQLDQLLASFNSFDIEDLDASNLLGEANVEATISLTFDEEWEQIANKTLVEGRGEIRNGTLQNYAPLQELSAFIDQGELQRIDFPYLNSEFRVHGDTLQLPETKVENSALNLWVNGWQNLETDDIRYSVRLGLKDLALRGKNSNRDLGNWISEAENENQPYIRLIVGCNLDDVCISLDKARISQSFKETLKQEKQDLLDIFKPTPKEEKKPFQETPSSGTFDLVWPEDSLNASPRMRF
;
A
#
# COMPACT_ATOMS: atom_id res chain seq x y z
N MET A 1 8.76 92.87 0.28
CA MET A 1 8.79 91.84 1.34
C MET A 1 8.33 92.33 2.71
N LYS A 2 8.82 93.48 3.23
CA LYS A 2 8.41 94.01 4.58
C LYS A 2 6.91 94.38 4.68
N SER A 3 6.27 94.90 3.59
CA SER A 3 4.83 95.23 3.63
C SER A 3 3.94 93.98 3.57
N ALA A 4 4.31 92.95 2.81
CA ALA A 4 3.57 91.69 2.75
C ALA A 4 3.63 90.89 4.08
N LEU A 5 4.76 90.99 4.80
CA LEU A 5 4.88 90.36 6.11
C LEU A 5 4.06 91.03 7.16
N LYS A 6 3.88 92.40 7.06
CA LYS A 6 2.99 93.20 7.94
C LYS A 6 1.53 92.90 7.68
N ILE A 7 1.12 92.70 6.43
CA ILE A 7 -0.24 92.33 6.07
C ILE A 7 -0.53 90.89 6.57
N LEU A 8 0.39 90.00 6.41
CA LEU A 8 0.24 88.63 6.92
C LEU A 8 0.15 88.56 8.45
N ALA A 9 0.97 89.43 9.14
CA ALA A 9 0.91 89.53 10.59
C ALA A 9 -0.42 90.19 11.10
N TYR A 10 -0.93 91.18 10.37
CA TYR A 10 -2.25 91.74 10.65
C TYR A 10 -3.39 90.75 10.40
N LEU A 11 -3.35 90.04 9.34
CA LEU A 11 -4.28 88.94 9.02
C LEU A 11 -4.24 87.84 10.10
N ALA A 12 -3.04 87.39 10.52
CA ALA A 12 -2.86 86.41 11.60
C ALA A 12 -3.37 87.03 12.95
N LEU A 13 -3.13 88.31 13.22
CA LEU A 13 -3.64 88.94 14.44
C LEU A 13 -5.17 89.06 14.42
N VAL A 14 -5.78 89.45 13.30
CA VAL A 14 -7.25 89.54 13.14
C VAL A 14 -7.84 88.11 13.23
N LEU A 15 -7.22 87.10 12.59
CA LEU A 15 -7.64 85.73 12.74
C LEU A 15 -7.52 85.22 14.18
N PHE A 16 -6.44 85.57 14.89
CA PHE A 16 -6.25 85.23 16.30
C PHE A 16 -7.35 85.94 17.20
N LEU A 17 -7.66 87.21 16.96
CA LEU A 17 -8.71 87.90 17.70
C LEU A 17 -10.08 87.36 17.43
N VAL A 18 -10.37 86.94 16.19
CA VAL A 18 -11.69 86.37 15.86
C VAL A 18 -11.74 84.95 16.49
N LEU A 19 -10.66 84.18 16.46
CA LEU A 19 -10.59 82.88 17.11
C LEU A 19 -10.66 83.02 18.65
N ALA A 20 -9.92 83.93 19.24
CA ALA A 20 -10.02 84.22 20.69
C ALA A 20 -11.37 84.75 21.13
N GLY A 21 -12.01 85.63 20.32
CA GLY A 21 -13.38 86.12 20.55
C GLY A 21 -14.41 85.01 20.38
N GLY A 22 -14.26 84.21 19.39
CA GLY A 22 -15.10 83.00 19.17
C GLY A 22 -14.98 81.98 20.35
N ALA A 23 -13.76 81.68 20.76
CA ALA A 23 -13.54 80.85 21.92
C ALA A 23 -14.10 81.44 23.22
N GLY A 24 -13.89 82.73 23.42
CA GLY A 24 -14.54 83.45 24.55
C GLY A 24 -16.05 83.44 24.54
N TYR A 25 -16.69 83.60 23.37
CA TYR A 25 -18.13 83.44 23.22
C TYR A 25 -18.60 82.03 23.52
N LEU A 26 -17.94 81.09 23.00
CA LEU A 26 -18.26 79.68 23.24
C LEU A 26 -18.07 79.27 24.71
N TYR A 27 -17.00 79.69 25.36
CA TYR A 27 -16.79 79.50 26.80
C TYR A 27 -17.84 80.15 27.68
N SER A 28 -18.28 81.38 27.36
CA SER A 28 -19.29 82.08 28.13
C SER A 28 -20.73 81.57 27.92
N ASN A 29 -20.98 80.80 26.89
CA ASN A 29 -22.28 80.15 26.58
C ASN A 29 -22.27 78.65 26.62
N GLN A 30 -21.24 78.03 27.25
CA GLN A 30 -21.02 76.62 27.24
C GLN A 30 -22.24 75.82 27.72
N ASP A 31 -22.92 76.32 28.85
CA ASP A 31 -24.08 75.62 29.40
C ASP A 31 -25.29 75.59 28.45
N LYS A 32 -25.41 76.63 27.61
CA LYS A 32 -26.51 76.73 26.60
C LYS A 32 -26.20 75.81 25.40
N ILE A 33 -24.94 75.71 24.99
CA ILE A 33 -24.46 74.85 23.88
C ILE A 33 -24.66 73.40 24.29
N ILE A 34 -24.22 73.07 25.50
CA ILE A 34 -24.34 71.69 26.06
C ILE A 34 -25.84 71.32 26.14
N ALA A 35 -26.65 72.18 26.83
CA ALA A 35 -28.08 71.89 27.00
C ALA A 35 -28.83 71.78 25.68
N GLY A 36 -28.57 72.65 24.72
CA GLY A 36 -29.15 72.61 23.37
C GLY A 36 -28.73 71.46 22.54
N GLY A 37 -27.49 71.02 22.67
CA GLY A 37 -26.95 69.84 21.97
C GLY A 37 -27.55 68.55 22.51
N VAL A 38 -27.50 68.31 23.80
CA VAL A 38 -28.03 67.09 24.44
C VAL A 38 -29.55 67.01 24.34
N GLU A 39 -30.29 68.12 24.54
CA GLU A 39 -31.75 68.14 24.38
C GLU A 39 -32.11 67.73 22.92
N LYS A 40 -31.41 68.23 21.94
CA LYS A 40 -31.70 67.98 20.55
C LYS A 40 -31.41 66.51 20.23
N ILE A 41 -30.29 65.87 20.75
CA ILE A 41 -29.95 64.47 20.58
C ILE A 41 -31.04 63.63 21.24
N ASN A 42 -31.39 63.84 22.50
CA ASN A 42 -32.39 63.05 23.21
C ASN A 42 -33.81 63.09 22.62
N THR A 43 -34.17 64.20 21.97
CA THR A 43 -35.49 64.29 21.31
C THR A 43 -35.56 63.56 20.00
N GLN A 44 -34.40 63.18 19.43
CA GLN A 44 -34.30 62.46 18.17
C GLN A 44 -34.03 60.97 18.32
N LEU A 45 -33.73 60.49 19.55
CA LEU A 45 -33.41 59.09 19.83
C LEU A 45 -34.60 58.30 20.36
N LYS A 46 -34.72 57.01 19.92
CA LYS A 46 -35.70 56.05 20.46
C LYS A 46 -35.41 55.66 21.91
N THR A 47 -34.15 55.73 22.32
CA THR A 47 -33.68 55.38 23.67
C THR A 47 -32.88 56.59 24.21
N PRO A 48 -33.13 57.06 25.44
CA PRO A 48 -32.40 58.17 26.01
C PRO A 48 -30.96 57.91 26.32
N VAL A 49 -30.09 58.85 26.09
CA VAL A 49 -28.68 58.78 26.46
C VAL A 49 -28.54 59.24 27.90
N SER A 50 -27.98 58.39 28.76
CA SER A 50 -27.57 58.63 30.13
C SER A 50 -26.11 59.03 30.18
N VAL A 51 -25.77 60.11 30.84
CA VAL A 51 -24.42 60.66 30.99
C VAL A 51 -24.16 61.10 32.40
N SER A 52 -22.96 60.98 32.94
CA SER A 52 -22.61 61.47 34.26
C SER A 52 -22.24 62.94 34.25
N THR A 53 -21.42 63.41 33.38
CA THR A 53 -20.91 64.75 33.18
C THR A 53 -20.73 65.11 31.73
N ILE A 54 -20.77 66.37 31.41
CA ILE A 54 -20.60 66.85 30.05
C ILE A 54 -19.62 68.01 30.10
N ASP A 55 -18.56 67.90 29.28
CA ASP A 55 -17.53 68.90 29.13
C ASP A 55 -17.49 69.47 27.72
N LEU A 56 -17.08 70.76 27.59
CA LEU A 56 -16.86 71.40 26.30
C LEU A 56 -15.36 71.59 26.02
N ASP A 57 -14.86 70.91 25.04
CA ASP A 57 -13.48 71.08 24.59
C ASP A 57 -13.44 71.91 23.32
N ILE A 58 -12.90 73.14 23.47
CA ILE A 58 -12.84 74.15 22.42
C ILE A 58 -11.46 74.14 21.76
N PHE A 59 -10.40 73.67 22.43
CA PHE A 59 -9.04 73.88 22.04
C PHE A 59 -8.38 72.69 21.41
N SER A 60 -8.66 71.48 21.83
CA SER A 60 -7.98 70.27 21.32
C SER A 60 -8.42 69.89 19.88
N GLY A 61 -9.61 70.27 19.44
CA GLY A 61 -10.18 69.96 18.12
C GLY A 61 -10.33 71.13 17.16
N PHE A 62 -9.80 72.41 17.49
CA PHE A 62 -9.99 73.55 16.65
C PHE A 62 -9.63 73.37 15.18
N PRO A 63 -10.49 73.77 14.21
CA PRO A 63 -11.67 74.63 14.26
C PRO A 63 -12.99 73.95 14.65
N ARG A 64 -12.99 72.77 15.23
CA ARG A 64 -14.18 72.05 15.74
C ARG A 64 -14.27 72.20 17.24
N VAL A 65 -15.52 72.35 17.74
CA VAL A 65 -15.84 72.34 19.17
C VAL A 65 -16.32 70.93 19.49
N ARG A 66 -15.75 70.27 20.49
CA ARG A 66 -16.11 68.96 20.91
C ARG A 66 -16.87 68.98 22.24
N ILE A 67 -18.07 68.40 22.23
CA ILE A 67 -18.81 68.12 23.47
C ILE A 67 -18.34 66.74 23.92
N VAL A 68 -17.81 66.58 25.10
CA VAL A 68 -17.37 65.31 25.69
C VAL A 68 -18.37 64.87 26.72
N LEU A 69 -19.00 63.75 26.48
CA LEU A 69 -19.94 63.09 27.38
C LEU A 69 -19.17 62.05 28.17
N HIS A 70 -19.25 62.03 29.48
CA HIS A 70 -18.57 61.09 30.34
C HIS A 70 -19.57 60.05 30.86
N ASP A 71 -19.09 58.79 31.02
CA ASP A 71 -19.85 57.64 31.50
C ASP A 71 -21.18 57.47 30.73
N VAL A 72 -21.07 57.44 29.43
CA VAL A 72 -22.19 57.31 28.52
C VAL A 72 -22.78 55.90 28.54
N LEU A 73 -24.11 55.85 28.74
CA LEU A 73 -24.87 54.58 28.65
C LEU A 73 -26.10 54.82 27.73
N ILE A 74 -26.19 53.98 26.71
CA ILE A 74 -27.36 53.89 25.83
C ILE A 74 -27.86 52.43 25.92
N GLU A 75 -29.07 52.28 26.47
CA GLU A 75 -29.68 50.95 26.56
C GLU A 75 -30.02 50.40 25.17
N ASP A 76 -30.03 49.08 25.06
CA ASP A 76 -30.42 48.41 23.80
C ASP A 76 -31.95 48.59 23.57
N PRO A 77 -32.37 49.20 22.45
CA PRO A 77 -33.81 49.42 22.16
C PRO A 77 -34.57 48.11 21.97
N PHE A 78 -33.86 46.97 21.69
CA PHE A 78 -34.46 45.64 21.61
C PHE A 78 -34.60 44.96 22.99
N GLY A 79 -33.99 45.54 24.02
CA GLY A 79 -33.89 44.97 25.36
C GLY A 79 -32.86 43.82 25.40
N GLY A 80 -32.15 43.69 26.49
CA GLY A 80 -31.13 42.68 26.70
C GLY A 80 -30.29 42.99 27.93
N GLU A 81 -29.37 42.13 28.28
CA GLU A 81 -28.47 42.33 29.43
C GLU A 81 -27.33 43.31 29.11
N ALA A 82 -26.90 43.38 27.82
CA ALA A 82 -25.85 44.26 27.36
C ALA A 82 -26.48 45.55 26.79
N PRO A 83 -25.94 46.75 27.16
CA PRO A 83 -26.37 48.03 26.56
C PRO A 83 -25.88 48.15 25.12
N LEU A 84 -26.55 48.95 24.30
CA LEU A 84 -26.07 49.25 22.94
C LEU A 84 -24.70 49.93 22.96
N ILE A 85 -24.51 50.90 23.82
CA ILE A 85 -23.23 51.62 24.02
C ILE A 85 -23.03 51.86 25.52
N ARG A 86 -21.85 51.46 25.99
CA ARG A 86 -21.33 51.90 27.28
C ARG A 86 -19.91 52.41 27.02
N ALA A 87 -19.64 53.67 27.31
CA ALA A 87 -18.32 54.26 27.08
C ALA A 87 -17.95 55.25 28.15
N ALA A 88 -16.66 55.25 28.54
CA ALA A 88 -16.18 56.24 29.50
C ALA A 88 -16.26 57.62 28.92
N GLU A 89 -16.02 57.79 27.63
CA GLU A 89 -16.09 59.08 26.98
C GLU A 89 -16.68 58.98 25.57
N VAL A 90 -17.62 59.80 25.23
CA VAL A 90 -18.11 60.00 23.85
C VAL A 90 -17.98 61.48 23.47
N GLY A 91 -17.15 61.78 22.48
CA GLY A 91 -16.93 63.11 21.96
C GLY A 91 -17.76 63.36 20.71
N LEU A 92 -18.48 64.49 20.71
CA LEU A 92 -19.31 64.99 19.60
C LEU A 92 -18.69 66.29 19.08
N GLY A 93 -18.03 66.20 17.90
CA GLY A 93 -17.36 67.33 17.28
C GLY A 93 -18.30 68.10 16.34
N MET A 94 -18.39 69.42 16.48
CA MET A 94 -19.21 70.29 15.67
C MET A 94 -18.39 71.46 15.12
N ASN A 95 -18.79 71.95 13.97
CA ASN A 95 -18.13 73.13 13.38
C ASN A 95 -18.35 74.35 14.22
N VAL A 96 -17.29 75.09 14.62
CA VAL A 96 -17.37 76.29 15.45
C VAL A 96 -18.30 77.37 14.85
N ILE A 97 -18.24 77.59 13.53
CA ILE A 97 -19.03 78.59 12.86
C ILE A 97 -20.51 78.23 12.90
N GLY A 98 -20.86 76.96 12.66
CA GLY A 98 -22.21 76.44 12.73
C GLY A 98 -22.77 76.61 14.15
N VAL A 99 -22.02 76.22 15.19
CA VAL A 99 -22.42 76.39 16.59
C VAL A 99 -22.68 77.80 16.95
N ILE A 100 -21.83 78.78 16.46
CA ILE A 100 -22.08 80.22 16.68
C ILE A 100 -23.34 80.68 15.98
N GLN A 101 -23.69 80.09 14.87
CA GLN A 101 -24.93 80.43 14.10
C GLN A 101 -26.16 79.69 14.65
N GLY A 102 -25.99 78.80 15.61
CA GLY A 102 -27.10 78.03 16.22
C GLY A 102 -27.38 76.73 15.47
N GLU A 103 -26.49 76.28 14.55
CA GLU A 103 -26.53 75.01 13.81
C GLU A 103 -25.71 74.01 14.55
N TYR A 104 -26.33 72.97 15.16
CA TYR A 104 -25.67 71.91 15.91
C TYR A 104 -25.58 70.63 15.06
N THR A 105 -24.73 70.67 14.01
CA THR A 105 -24.47 69.46 13.16
C THR A 105 -23.26 68.73 13.69
N VAL A 106 -23.43 67.45 14.03
CA VAL A 106 -22.32 66.61 14.47
C VAL A 106 -21.53 66.18 13.24
N GLU A 107 -20.27 66.58 13.16
CA GLU A 107 -19.34 66.25 12.08
C GLU A 107 -18.29 65.19 12.53
N GLU A 108 -18.11 65.07 13.83
CA GLU A 108 -17.12 64.10 14.40
C GLU A 108 -17.74 63.32 15.55
N LEU A 109 -17.52 62.04 15.59
CA LEU A 109 -17.84 61.12 16.68
C LEU A 109 -16.56 60.42 17.20
N ALA A 110 -16.28 60.55 18.49
CA ALA A 110 -15.18 59.89 19.14
C ALA A 110 -15.69 59.06 20.31
N ILE A 111 -15.31 57.80 20.37
CA ILE A 111 -15.68 56.89 21.48
C ILE A 111 -14.38 56.39 22.13
N SER A 112 -14.30 56.46 23.45
CA SER A 112 -13.12 56.06 24.18
C SER A 112 -13.47 55.16 25.35
N SER A 113 -12.74 54.05 25.50
CA SER A 113 -12.82 53.11 26.65
C SER A 113 -14.26 52.64 26.92
N GLY A 114 -14.79 51.80 26.05
CA GLY A 114 -16.15 51.34 26.15
C GLY A 114 -16.44 50.03 25.43
N GLU A 115 -17.70 49.70 25.38
CA GLU A 115 -18.25 48.56 24.65
C GLU A 115 -19.43 49.02 23.79
N VAL A 116 -19.55 48.42 22.60
CA VAL A 116 -20.62 48.70 21.62
C VAL A 116 -21.20 47.36 21.18
N HIS A 117 -22.51 47.15 21.34
CA HIS A 117 -23.20 45.93 20.96
C HIS A 117 -24.23 46.25 19.86
N LEU A 118 -23.85 45.97 18.63
CA LEU A 118 -24.70 46.10 17.46
C LEU A 118 -25.46 44.79 17.20
N ARG A 119 -26.76 44.91 16.86
CA ARG A 119 -27.60 43.74 16.56
C ARG A 119 -28.47 44.00 15.37
N HIS A 120 -28.44 43.06 14.41
CA HIS A 120 -29.38 43.03 13.30
C HIS A 120 -30.39 41.90 13.50
N ASP A 121 -31.69 42.16 13.34
CA ASP A 121 -32.75 41.15 13.43
C ASP A 121 -33.74 41.38 12.28
N LYS A 122 -34.03 40.32 11.54
CA LYS A 122 -34.94 40.35 10.39
C LYS A 122 -36.33 40.98 10.67
N ARG A 123 -36.83 40.86 11.91
CA ARG A 123 -38.16 41.33 12.29
C ARG A 123 -38.12 42.68 12.96
N ARG A 124 -37.04 43.00 13.67
CA ARG A 124 -36.90 44.21 14.49
C ARG A 124 -36.06 45.28 13.79
N GLY A 125 -35.31 44.93 12.75
CA GLY A 125 -34.32 45.78 12.12
C GLY A 125 -33.05 45.89 12.93
N ASP A 126 -32.43 47.05 12.89
CA ASP A 126 -31.14 47.33 13.50
C ASP A 126 -31.34 47.99 14.88
N ASN A 127 -30.65 47.52 15.91
CA ASN A 127 -30.71 48.12 17.22
C ASN A 127 -30.00 49.50 17.29
N TRP A 128 -29.15 49.79 16.33
CA TRP A 128 -28.48 51.10 16.18
C TRP A 128 -29.32 52.13 15.41
N ASP A 129 -30.45 51.74 14.83
CA ASP A 129 -31.42 52.68 14.27
C ASP A 129 -32.15 53.36 15.42
N LEU A 130 -31.45 54.32 16.03
CA LEU A 130 -31.91 55.04 17.21
C LEU A 130 -32.81 56.22 16.88
N LEU A 131 -32.90 56.65 15.62
CA LEU A 131 -33.59 57.85 15.21
C LEU A 131 -35.11 57.63 15.21
N THR A 132 -35.87 58.51 15.83
CA THR A 132 -37.31 58.53 15.71
C THR A 132 -37.69 59.20 14.37
N SER A 133 -38.03 58.38 13.37
CA SER A 133 -38.42 58.82 12.04
C SER A 133 -39.73 59.50 12.05
N THR A 134 -39.80 60.89 12.19
CA THR A 134 -41.00 61.65 12.02
C THR A 134 -40.87 62.97 11.29
N ASP A 135 -39.75 63.27 10.64
CA ASP A 135 -39.74 64.37 9.72
C ASP A 135 -38.70 64.23 8.60
N THR A 136 -39.21 64.33 7.38
CA THR A 136 -38.43 64.43 6.13
C THR A 136 -37.69 65.79 6.00
N SER A 137 -37.45 66.48 7.09
CA SER A 137 -36.56 67.61 7.08
C SER A 137 -35.20 67.21 7.63
N SER A 138 -34.43 66.65 6.74
CA SER A 138 -32.97 66.58 6.67
C SER A 138 -32.21 67.21 7.86
N THR A 139 -32.17 66.51 9.00
CA THR A 139 -30.94 66.56 9.80
C THR A 139 -29.99 65.54 9.20
N GLU A 140 -29.36 65.91 8.08
CA GLU A 140 -28.25 65.09 7.53
C GLU A 140 -27.19 64.96 8.62
N LEU A 141 -26.99 63.80 9.16
CA LEU A 141 -25.84 63.48 9.99
C LEU A 141 -24.62 63.59 9.05
N ASN A 142 -23.97 64.75 9.03
CA ASN A 142 -22.80 64.97 8.16
C ASN A 142 -21.54 64.56 8.89
N LEU A 143 -21.51 63.29 9.28
CA LEU A 143 -20.37 62.70 9.98
C LEU A 143 -19.18 62.60 9.02
N GLN A 144 -18.14 63.41 9.28
CA GLN A 144 -16.90 63.44 8.47
C GLN A 144 -15.73 62.73 9.12
N HIS A 145 -15.79 62.51 10.43
CA HIS A 145 -14.72 61.90 11.17
C HIS A 145 -15.26 61.02 12.31
N VAL A 146 -14.75 59.78 12.40
CA VAL A 146 -15.06 58.84 13.48
C VAL A 146 -13.77 58.33 14.09
N GLU A 147 -13.65 58.46 15.40
CA GLU A 147 -12.56 57.88 16.18
C GLU A 147 -13.10 56.89 17.18
N ALA A 148 -12.42 55.75 17.33
CA ALA A 148 -12.64 54.83 18.45
C ALA A 148 -11.29 54.42 19.05
N LYS A 149 -11.20 54.43 20.39
CA LYS A 149 -10.00 54.04 21.12
C LYS A 149 -10.36 53.16 22.30
N LYS A 150 -9.77 51.99 22.41
CA LYS A 150 -10.01 51.01 23.49
C LYS A 150 -11.50 50.66 23.63
N VAL A 151 -12.11 50.30 22.51
CA VAL A 151 -13.54 49.95 22.42
C VAL A 151 -13.70 48.50 22.07
N GLN A 152 -14.49 47.77 22.87
CA GLN A 152 -14.93 46.41 22.54
C GLN A 152 -16.16 46.53 21.63
N LEU A 153 -16.09 46.00 20.44
CA LEU A 153 -17.19 45.98 19.48
C LEU A 153 -17.74 44.56 19.38
N HIS A 154 -19.05 44.41 19.46
CA HIS A 154 -19.81 43.22 19.19
C HIS A 154 -20.84 43.52 18.13
N TYR A 155 -20.96 42.62 17.13
CA TYR A 155 -22.02 42.70 16.13
C TYR A 155 -22.62 41.28 15.94
N ASP A 156 -23.93 41.20 16.22
CA ASP A 156 -24.72 39.97 16.04
C ASP A 156 -25.69 40.18 14.88
N ASP A 157 -25.58 39.39 13.84
CA ASP A 157 -26.54 39.31 12.76
C ASP A 157 -27.35 38.00 12.89
N TYR A 158 -28.58 38.13 13.34
CA TYR A 158 -29.51 37.03 13.53
C TYR A 158 -30.22 36.58 12.25
N GLU A 159 -30.09 37.31 11.13
CA GLU A 159 -30.58 36.89 9.83
C GLU A 159 -29.59 35.93 9.11
N GLU A 160 -28.30 36.23 9.21
CA GLU A 160 -27.23 35.48 8.57
C GLU A 160 -26.50 34.54 9.55
N ASP A 161 -26.99 34.39 10.80
CA ASP A 161 -26.33 33.61 11.87
C ASP A 161 -24.84 33.95 12.00
N SER A 162 -24.52 35.26 11.92
CA SER A 162 -23.14 35.73 11.97
C SER A 162 -22.83 36.53 13.22
N TYR A 163 -21.61 36.38 13.75
CA TYR A 163 -21.12 37.03 14.94
C TYR A 163 -19.73 37.61 14.69
N TYR A 164 -19.55 38.88 15.02
CA TYR A 164 -18.30 39.60 14.88
C TYR A 164 -17.95 40.26 16.22
N GLU A 165 -16.72 40.10 16.64
CA GLU A 165 -16.20 40.75 17.85
C GLU A 165 -14.80 41.28 17.58
N ALA A 166 -14.47 42.47 18.10
CA ALA A 166 -13.11 42.99 18.03
C ALA A 166 -12.85 43.99 19.15
N PHE A 167 -11.63 43.94 19.70
CA PHE A 167 -11.15 45.05 20.55
C PHE A 167 -10.47 46.09 19.65
N ILE A 168 -11.05 47.26 19.56
CA ILE A 168 -10.55 48.40 18.79
C ILE A 168 -9.53 49.15 19.66
N ALA A 169 -8.24 48.86 19.46
CA ALA A 169 -7.16 49.60 20.12
C ALA A 169 -7.14 51.05 19.62
N ALA A 170 -7.29 51.25 18.33
CA ALA A 170 -7.45 52.55 17.67
C ALA A 170 -8.15 52.39 16.32
N LEU A 171 -9.10 53.26 16.04
CA LEU A 171 -9.76 53.39 14.74
C LEU A 171 -9.94 54.86 14.43
N SER A 172 -9.64 55.24 13.21
CA SER A 172 -9.89 56.55 12.64
C SER A 172 -10.52 56.39 11.27
N ALA A 173 -11.70 56.95 11.09
CA ALA A 173 -12.37 57.00 9.80
C ALA A 173 -12.64 58.45 9.42
N SER A 174 -12.26 58.83 8.20
CA SER A 174 -12.50 60.18 7.66
C SER A 174 -13.15 60.07 6.28
N GLY A 175 -14.20 60.88 6.12
CA GLY A 175 -14.97 60.81 4.89
C GLY A 175 -16.19 61.74 4.86
N SER A 176 -17.19 61.30 4.10
CA SER A 176 -18.44 62.02 4.02
C SER A 176 -19.62 61.05 3.95
N ILE A 177 -20.68 61.38 4.67
CA ILE A 177 -21.97 60.72 4.59
C ILE A 177 -22.90 61.55 3.74
N GLY A 178 -23.45 61.00 2.67
CA GLY A 178 -24.39 61.69 1.78
C GLY A 178 -25.07 60.65 0.87
N SER A 179 -25.51 61.06 -0.32
CA SER A 179 -26.01 60.11 -1.34
C SER A 179 -24.97 59.11 -1.80
N SER A 180 -23.68 59.35 -1.58
CA SER A 180 -22.57 58.43 -1.67
C SER A 180 -21.71 58.64 -0.44
N THR A 181 -21.54 57.56 0.34
CA THR A 181 -20.73 57.56 1.55
C THR A 181 -19.36 56.98 1.24
N VAL A 182 -18.28 57.73 1.50
CA VAL A 182 -16.89 57.29 1.31
C VAL A 182 -16.13 57.55 2.59
N PHE A 183 -15.50 56.51 3.13
CA PHE A 183 -14.61 56.64 4.28
C PHE A 183 -13.24 56.03 3.98
N ASP A 184 -12.22 56.79 4.32
CA ASP A 184 -10.84 56.24 4.48
C ASP A 184 -10.68 55.85 5.95
N LEU A 185 -10.42 54.60 6.19
CA LEU A 185 -10.39 53.94 7.47
C LEU A 185 -8.97 53.49 7.82
N GLN A 186 -8.52 53.80 9.03
CA GLN A 186 -7.32 53.24 9.62
C GLN A 186 -7.72 52.52 10.91
N ALA A 187 -7.37 51.28 11.04
CA ALA A 187 -7.74 50.45 12.19
C ALA A 187 -6.55 49.69 12.75
N ASP A 188 -6.56 49.60 14.08
CA ASP A 188 -5.71 48.71 14.88
C ASP A 188 -6.67 47.93 15.77
N LEU A 189 -6.95 46.67 15.35
CA LEU A 189 -7.89 45.77 16.00
C LEU A 189 -7.10 44.63 16.68
N GLU A 190 -7.47 44.36 17.90
CA GLU A 190 -6.95 43.24 18.65
C GLU A 190 -8.09 42.27 18.93
N HIS A 191 -7.79 40.99 19.15
CA HIS A 191 -8.77 39.97 19.53
C HIS A 191 -9.99 39.90 18.60
N THR A 192 -9.75 40.00 17.27
CA THR A 192 -10.86 39.94 16.31
C THR A 192 -11.36 38.49 16.18
N TYR A 193 -12.68 38.36 16.32
CA TYR A 193 -13.40 37.09 16.15
C TYR A 193 -14.49 37.26 15.09
N VAL A 194 -14.56 36.28 14.15
CA VAL A 194 -15.57 36.25 13.09
C VAL A 194 -16.10 34.82 12.96
N SER A 195 -17.41 34.69 13.11
CA SER A 195 -18.12 33.43 12.89
C SER A 195 -19.30 33.69 11.97
N ILE A 196 -19.50 32.84 10.96
CA ILE A 196 -20.61 32.92 10.01
C ILE A 196 -21.14 31.49 9.85
N ASP A 197 -22.45 31.32 10.03
CA ASP A 197 -23.15 30.04 9.95
C ASP A 197 -22.42 28.95 10.81
N GLN A 198 -22.10 29.34 12.07
CA GLN A 198 -21.36 28.55 13.06
C GLN A 198 -19.89 28.19 12.69
N SER A 199 -19.45 28.56 11.49
CA SER A 199 -18.07 28.38 11.06
C SER A 199 -17.17 29.51 11.53
N LYS A 200 -16.04 29.22 12.15
CA LYS A 200 -15.09 30.22 12.65
C LYS A 200 -14.12 30.63 11.56
N PHE A 201 -14.15 31.84 11.13
CA PHE A 201 -13.27 32.43 10.12
C PHE A 201 -12.05 33.13 10.71
N LEU A 202 -12.24 33.85 11.84
CA LEU A 202 -11.17 34.46 12.59
C LEU A 202 -11.34 34.16 14.07
N VAL A 203 -10.25 33.89 14.77
CA VAL A 203 -10.22 33.63 16.21
C VAL A 203 -9.05 34.37 16.81
N ASP A 204 -9.37 35.33 17.72
CA ASP A 204 -8.37 36.13 18.45
C ASP A 204 -7.32 36.81 17.55
N ALA A 205 -7.73 37.23 16.36
CA ALA A 205 -6.84 37.68 15.30
C ALA A 205 -6.54 39.20 15.41
N PRO A 206 -5.28 39.63 15.46
CA PRO A 206 -4.91 41.02 15.35
C PRO A 206 -4.94 41.51 13.89
N LEU A 207 -5.70 42.56 13.61
CA LEU A 207 -5.83 43.19 12.29
C LEU A 207 -5.39 44.66 12.36
N LYS A 208 -4.50 45.06 11.49
CA LYS A 208 -3.99 46.42 11.44
C LYS A 208 -3.78 46.89 10.01
N GLY A 209 -4.36 48.07 9.67
CA GLY A 209 -4.17 48.62 8.36
C GLY A 209 -5.12 49.75 8.00
N SER A 210 -5.20 50.01 6.69
CA SER A 210 -6.08 51.00 6.10
C SER A 210 -7.02 50.37 5.08
N ALA A 211 -8.24 50.90 5.01
CA ALA A 211 -9.24 50.49 4.05
C ALA A 211 -10.01 51.71 3.55
N ASN A 212 -10.40 51.70 2.27
CA ASN A 212 -11.35 52.62 1.69
C ASN A 212 -12.72 51.92 1.63
N VAL A 213 -13.71 52.53 2.26
CA VAL A 213 -15.08 51.98 2.33
C VAL A 213 -16.03 52.93 1.60
N ARG A 214 -16.79 52.40 0.65
CA ARG A 214 -17.74 53.14 -0.14
C ARG A 214 -19.13 52.51 -0.06
N PHE A 215 -20.13 53.32 0.14
CA PHE A 215 -21.55 52.94 0.06
C PHE A 215 -22.26 53.88 -0.89
N SER A 216 -23.01 53.37 -1.86
CA SER A 216 -23.78 54.15 -2.81
C SER A 216 -24.96 53.32 -3.33
N ASP A 217 -26.21 53.83 -3.18
CA ASP A 217 -27.41 53.21 -3.77
C ASP A 217 -27.50 51.68 -3.61
N ASP A 218 -27.46 51.16 -2.40
CA ASP A 218 -27.46 49.75 -2.06
C ASP A 218 -26.21 48.97 -2.52
N GLN A 219 -25.20 49.64 -3.02
CA GLN A 219 -23.91 49.05 -3.38
C GLN A 219 -22.85 49.43 -2.33
N TRP A 220 -22.06 48.44 -1.94
CA TRP A 220 -20.93 48.68 -1.07
C TRP A 220 -19.63 48.13 -1.65
N ARG A 221 -18.53 48.78 -1.31
CA ARG A 221 -17.17 48.35 -1.69
C ARG A 221 -16.20 48.65 -0.57
N ILE A 222 -15.41 47.66 -0.20
CA ILE A 222 -14.32 47.78 0.76
C ILE A 222 -13.03 47.40 0.03
N GLU A 223 -12.05 48.30 0.04
CA GLU A 223 -10.77 48.11 -0.58
C GLU A 223 -9.65 48.43 0.40
N THR A 224 -8.72 47.52 0.63
CA THR A 224 -7.61 47.75 1.55
C THR A 224 -6.34 48.12 0.78
N GLU A 225 -5.64 49.18 1.21
CA GLU A 225 -4.32 49.54 0.67
C GLU A 225 -3.20 48.87 1.45
N SER A 226 -3.37 48.67 2.75
CA SER A 226 -2.37 48.11 3.62
C SER A 226 -3.04 47.43 4.83
N LEU A 227 -3.45 46.19 4.68
CA LEU A 227 -3.97 45.39 5.80
C LEU A 227 -2.94 44.32 6.20
N LYS A 228 -2.79 44.12 7.49
CA LYS A 228 -1.99 43.01 8.03
C LYS A 228 -2.86 42.20 8.99
N LEU A 229 -2.86 40.89 8.78
CA LEU A 229 -3.30 39.91 9.75
C LEU A 229 -2.06 39.49 10.54
N HIS A 230 -1.95 39.90 11.81
CA HIS A 230 -0.71 39.76 12.59
C HIS A 230 0.49 40.41 11.84
N THR A 231 1.39 39.64 11.32
CA THR A 231 2.55 40.11 10.52
C THR A 231 2.37 39.98 9.01
N PHE A 232 1.31 39.30 8.55
CA PHE A 232 1.10 38.94 7.15
C PHE A 232 0.38 40.05 6.38
N PRO A 233 0.91 40.51 5.27
CA PRO A 233 0.21 41.44 4.40
C PRO A 233 -0.96 40.74 3.70
N VAL A 234 -2.14 41.36 3.81
CA VAL A 234 -3.37 40.90 3.16
C VAL A 234 -3.93 42.06 2.36
N SER A 235 -4.35 41.82 1.15
CA SER A 235 -5.14 42.80 0.40
C SER A 235 -6.56 42.26 0.21
N LEU A 236 -7.49 43.18 0.37
CA LEU A 236 -8.91 42.89 0.36
C LEU A 236 -9.62 43.83 -0.60
N LEU A 237 -10.43 43.28 -1.49
CA LEU A 237 -11.38 44.00 -2.30
C LEU A 237 -12.72 43.25 -2.21
N LEU A 238 -13.67 43.79 -1.46
CA LEU A 238 -15.00 43.21 -1.29
C LEU A 238 -16.06 44.15 -1.87
N HIS A 239 -17.09 43.60 -2.45
CA HIS A 239 -18.27 44.30 -2.93
C HIS A 239 -19.50 43.40 -2.86
N GLN A 240 -20.66 43.90 -3.07
CA GLN A 240 -21.93 43.20 -2.90
C GLN A 240 -21.99 41.85 -3.71
N ASP A 241 -21.43 41.83 -4.91
CA ASP A 241 -21.51 40.69 -5.81
C ASP A 241 -20.31 39.74 -5.67
N GLY A 242 -19.47 39.95 -4.66
CA GLY A 242 -18.29 39.10 -4.42
C GLY A 242 -17.04 39.87 -4.00
N GLY A 243 -15.86 39.32 -4.27
CA GLY A 243 -14.63 39.98 -3.87
C GLY A 243 -13.36 39.28 -4.28
N ARG A 244 -12.27 39.88 -3.84
CA ARG A 244 -10.93 39.33 -3.96
C ARG A 244 -10.18 39.52 -2.65
N ILE A 245 -9.57 38.44 -2.15
CA ILE A 245 -8.69 38.46 -1.00
C ILE A 245 -7.38 37.85 -1.41
N SER A 246 -6.26 38.47 -1.12
CA SER A 246 -4.96 37.91 -1.40
C SER A 246 -3.99 38.11 -0.24
N ALA A 247 -3.14 37.10 -0.04
CA ALA A 247 -2.02 37.16 0.88
C ALA A 247 -0.75 36.67 0.18
N SER A 248 0.38 37.26 0.52
CA SER A 248 1.68 36.87 -0.05
C SER A 248 2.63 36.49 1.06
N GLN A 249 3.41 35.38 0.83
CA GLN A 249 4.42 34.91 1.76
C GLN A 249 3.90 34.68 3.19
N MET A 250 2.65 34.25 3.31
CA MET A 250 2.01 33.95 4.60
C MET A 250 2.65 32.69 5.22
N ASP A 251 3.06 32.78 6.46
CA ASP A 251 3.41 31.61 7.28
C ASP A 251 2.11 30.93 7.72
N VAL A 252 1.78 29.82 7.07
CA VAL A 252 0.49 29.14 7.25
C VAL A 252 0.32 28.59 8.66
N PRO A 253 1.28 27.88 9.27
CA PRO A 253 1.17 27.45 10.66
C PRO A 253 0.88 28.58 11.64
N ALA A 254 1.55 29.71 11.47
CA ALA A 254 1.30 30.88 12.31
C ALA A 254 -0.05 31.54 12.02
N ALA A 255 -0.55 31.46 10.79
CA ALA A 255 -1.85 32.00 10.40
C ALA A 255 -3.03 31.13 10.83
N LEU A 256 -2.87 29.80 10.82
CA LEU A 256 -3.91 28.85 11.23
C LEU A 256 -4.34 29.00 12.68
N VAL A 257 -3.50 29.59 13.53
CA VAL A 257 -3.86 29.96 14.91
C VAL A 257 -5.02 30.95 14.91
N TYR A 258 -5.05 31.87 13.91
CA TYR A 258 -6.05 32.94 13.82
C TYR A 258 -7.18 32.61 12.83
N VAL A 259 -6.93 31.69 11.89
CA VAL A 259 -7.85 31.36 10.78
C VAL A 259 -8.05 29.84 10.77
N PRO A 260 -8.88 29.30 11.67
CA PRO A 260 -9.06 27.83 11.80
C PRO A 260 -9.99 27.30 10.71
N LEU A 261 -9.63 27.52 9.43
CA LEU A 261 -10.43 27.06 8.28
C LEU A 261 -10.27 25.56 7.98
N PHE A 262 -9.20 24.95 8.47
CA PHE A 262 -8.90 23.54 8.22
C PHE A 262 -8.35 22.89 9.49
N GLU A 263 -8.92 21.74 9.85
CA GLU A 263 -8.26 20.81 10.75
C GLU A 263 -7.31 19.95 9.88
N LEU A 264 -6.02 20.05 10.17
CA LEU A 264 -5.05 19.16 9.52
C LEU A 264 -5.23 17.74 10.07
N PRO A 265 -5.09 16.69 9.22
CA PRO A 265 -5.04 15.32 9.70
C PRO A 265 -3.95 15.16 10.77
N GLU A 266 -4.16 14.30 11.77
CA GLU A 266 -3.22 14.09 12.88
C GLU A 266 -1.83 13.64 12.37
N GLU A 267 -1.79 12.96 11.23
CA GLU A 267 -0.60 12.45 10.56
C GLU A 267 0.26 13.57 9.94
N VAL A 268 -0.29 14.77 9.77
CA VAL A 268 0.38 15.89 9.07
C VAL A 268 0.82 16.96 10.06
N ASP A 269 2.11 17.13 10.22
CA ASP A 269 2.71 18.21 11.02
C ASP A 269 3.51 19.14 10.09
N ILE A 270 2.96 20.33 9.85
CA ILE A 270 3.60 21.35 9.00
C ILE A 270 4.61 22.12 9.82
N LYS A 271 5.90 21.92 9.53
CA LYS A 271 6.99 22.61 10.23
C LYS A 271 7.24 24.03 9.69
N ALA A 272 7.15 24.20 8.39
CA ALA A 272 7.23 25.49 7.75
C ALA A 272 6.45 25.47 6.43
N LEU A 273 5.51 26.36 6.27
CA LEU A 273 4.74 26.51 5.05
C LEU A 273 4.56 28.00 4.76
N ARG A 274 5.21 28.48 3.72
CA ARG A 274 4.95 29.81 3.18
C ARG A 274 4.11 29.69 1.94
N ALA A 275 2.94 30.34 1.98
CA ALA A 275 2.02 30.34 0.87
C ALA A 275 1.68 31.77 0.42
N SER A 276 1.50 31.94 -0.87
CA SER A 276 0.83 33.08 -1.46
C SER A 276 -0.45 32.60 -2.10
N TRP A 277 -1.55 33.30 -1.86
CA TRP A 277 -2.84 32.89 -2.38
C TRP A 277 -3.71 34.12 -2.72
N THR A 278 -4.61 33.91 -3.66
CA THR A 278 -5.61 34.87 -4.05
C THR A 278 -6.95 34.17 -4.21
N TRP A 279 -7.90 34.53 -3.36
CA TRP A 279 -9.29 34.14 -3.50
C TRP A 279 -10.05 35.20 -4.30
N GLU A 280 -10.93 34.79 -5.20
CA GLU A 280 -11.78 35.65 -5.99
C GLU A 280 -13.13 34.95 -6.25
N GLY A 281 -14.23 35.69 -6.06
CA GLY A 281 -15.57 35.17 -6.35
C GLY A 281 -16.65 35.67 -5.41
N THR A 282 -17.71 34.89 -5.33
CA THR A 282 -18.84 35.04 -4.41
C THR A 282 -18.81 33.94 -3.36
N TYR A 283 -19.80 33.87 -2.49
CA TYR A 283 -19.95 32.77 -1.54
C TYR A 283 -20.24 31.41 -2.22
N GLU A 284 -21.00 31.43 -3.32
CA GLU A 284 -21.40 30.20 -4.03
C GLU A 284 -20.45 29.81 -5.16
N ASP A 285 -19.75 30.78 -5.76
CA ASP A 285 -18.86 30.55 -6.90
C ASP A 285 -17.56 31.33 -6.69
N TRP A 286 -16.47 30.61 -6.40
CA TRP A 286 -15.18 31.22 -6.10
C TRP A 286 -14.01 30.39 -6.62
N ALA A 287 -12.88 31.05 -6.73
CA ALA A 287 -11.61 30.43 -7.03
C ALA A 287 -10.51 30.93 -6.10
N VAL A 288 -9.57 30.02 -5.77
CA VAL A 288 -8.34 30.33 -5.04
C VAL A 288 -7.15 29.92 -5.88
N ASP A 289 -6.37 30.88 -6.33
CA ASP A 289 -5.03 30.61 -6.88
C ASP A 289 -4.03 30.61 -5.74
N PHE A 290 -3.21 29.57 -5.64
CA PHE A 290 -2.24 29.42 -4.55
C PHE A 290 -0.88 28.96 -5.02
N SER A 291 0.15 29.33 -4.28
CA SER A 291 1.50 28.85 -4.47
C SER A 291 2.21 28.69 -3.15
N THR A 292 3.02 27.65 -3.03
CA THR A 292 3.93 27.43 -1.90
C THR A 292 5.35 27.32 -2.40
N ASP A 293 6.30 27.77 -1.59
CA ASP A 293 7.74 27.70 -1.93
C ASP A 293 8.52 27.23 -0.71
N GLY A 294 9.22 26.10 -0.88
CA GLY A 294 10.14 25.54 0.11
C GLY A 294 9.49 25.15 1.45
N SER A 295 8.23 24.72 1.44
CA SER A 295 7.52 24.27 2.63
C SER A 295 8.07 22.93 3.12
N SER A 296 8.22 22.74 4.43
CA SER A 296 8.62 21.48 5.03
C SER A 296 7.51 20.94 5.94
N MET A 297 7.33 19.63 5.90
CA MET A 297 6.30 18.93 6.68
C MET A 297 6.82 17.61 7.22
N VAL A 298 6.11 17.06 8.17
CA VAL A 298 6.27 15.67 8.64
C VAL A 298 4.94 14.96 8.38
N TYR A 299 4.99 13.81 7.77
CA TYR A 299 3.84 12.94 7.52
C TYR A 299 4.12 11.56 8.14
N ASN A 300 3.26 11.10 9.05
CA ASN A 300 3.48 9.86 9.82
C ASN A 300 4.89 9.74 10.43
N GLY A 301 5.42 10.86 10.97
CA GLY A 301 6.78 10.89 11.51
C GLY A 301 7.90 11.04 10.49
N ILE A 302 7.61 10.97 9.19
CA ILE A 302 8.59 11.07 8.11
C ILE A 302 8.75 12.51 7.66
N ALA A 303 9.99 13.00 7.68
CA ALA A 303 10.28 14.37 7.29
C ALA A 303 10.33 14.52 5.77
N VAL A 304 9.53 15.45 5.23
CA VAL A 304 9.58 15.92 3.85
C VAL A 304 10.27 17.29 3.84
N PRO A 305 11.54 17.37 3.40
CA PRO A 305 12.37 18.58 3.55
C PRO A 305 11.83 19.78 2.80
N SER A 306 11.25 19.59 1.62
CA SER A 306 10.70 20.70 0.85
C SER A 306 9.56 20.25 -0.05
N VAL A 307 8.46 20.99 0.01
CA VAL A 307 7.34 20.90 -0.92
C VAL A 307 7.12 22.27 -1.54
N SER A 308 7.03 22.34 -2.86
CA SER A 308 6.58 23.53 -3.57
C SER A 308 5.48 23.15 -4.57
N CYS A 309 4.45 23.98 -4.65
CA CYS A 309 3.38 23.77 -5.61
C CYS A 309 2.76 25.08 -6.05
N THR A 310 2.12 25.06 -7.22
CA THR A 310 1.22 26.10 -7.70
C THR A 310 -0.07 25.46 -8.15
N GLY A 311 -1.18 26.03 -7.74
CA GLY A 311 -2.47 25.46 -8.05
C GLY A 311 -3.60 26.48 -8.06
N ARG A 312 -4.76 25.99 -8.47
CA ARG A 312 -6.02 26.68 -8.45
C ARG A 312 -7.10 25.75 -7.89
N TRP A 313 -7.87 26.25 -6.95
CA TRP A 313 -9.06 25.58 -6.44
C TRP A 313 -10.27 26.43 -6.78
N GLN A 314 -11.16 25.86 -7.57
CA GLN A 314 -12.41 26.49 -7.97
C GLN A 314 -13.58 25.75 -7.33
N TRP A 315 -14.52 26.50 -6.78
CA TRP A 315 -15.76 25.99 -6.21
C TRP A 315 -16.96 26.64 -6.94
N GLY A 316 -18.01 25.87 -7.18
CA GLY A 316 -19.22 26.31 -7.87
C GLY A 316 -19.97 25.13 -8.49
N ALA A 317 -20.64 25.35 -9.61
CA ALA A 317 -21.41 24.31 -10.31
C ALA A 317 -20.56 23.09 -10.75
N LEU A 318 -19.29 23.30 -11.03
CA LEU A 318 -18.30 22.27 -11.37
C LEU A 318 -17.02 22.51 -10.54
N PRO A 319 -16.96 22.01 -9.33
CA PRO A 319 -15.77 22.15 -8.50
C PRO A 319 -14.55 21.48 -9.14
N GLU A 320 -13.38 22.13 -8.99
CA GLU A 320 -12.11 21.63 -9.53
C GLU A 320 -10.95 22.09 -8.64
N LEU A 321 -10.07 21.15 -8.29
CA LEU A 321 -8.76 21.45 -7.70
C LEU A 321 -7.69 21.06 -8.72
N GLN A 322 -6.84 22.01 -9.09
CA GLN A 322 -5.76 21.83 -10.04
C GLN A 322 -4.44 22.25 -9.42
N ILE A 323 -3.49 21.34 -9.28
CA ILE A 323 -2.10 21.62 -8.94
C ILE A 323 -1.28 21.40 -10.21
N GLY A 324 -0.97 22.49 -10.90
CA GLY A 324 -0.30 22.44 -12.20
C GLY A 324 1.20 22.13 -12.08
N THR A 325 1.83 22.54 -10.98
CA THR A 325 3.21 22.17 -10.64
C THR A 325 3.27 21.71 -9.20
N LEU A 326 3.83 20.54 -9.01
CA LEU A 326 4.13 19.95 -7.71
C LEU A 326 5.59 19.51 -7.73
N ASN A 327 6.39 19.96 -6.77
CA ASN A 327 7.75 19.47 -6.57
C ASN A 327 7.92 19.11 -5.10
N VAL A 328 8.26 17.88 -4.84
CA VAL A 328 8.53 17.32 -3.52
C VAL A 328 9.98 16.89 -3.48
N LYS A 329 10.78 17.54 -2.67
CA LYS A 329 12.13 17.08 -2.36
C LYS A 329 12.08 16.17 -1.17
N THR A 330 12.56 14.98 -1.34
CA THR A 330 12.73 14.00 -0.27
C THR A 330 14.17 14.13 0.28
N LYS A 331 14.55 13.30 1.23
CA LYS A 331 15.93 13.30 1.74
C LYS A 331 16.95 12.91 0.67
N THR A 332 16.55 12.02 -0.24
CA THR A 332 17.46 11.36 -1.19
C THR A 332 17.12 11.61 -2.66
N GLY A 333 15.98 12.26 -2.94
CA GLY A 333 15.52 12.45 -4.31
C GLY A 333 14.53 13.60 -4.49
N GLU A 334 13.86 13.59 -5.62
CA GLU A 334 12.86 14.60 -5.99
C GLU A 334 11.74 13.96 -6.80
N ILE A 335 10.50 14.29 -6.46
CA ILE A 335 9.30 13.90 -7.19
C ILE A 335 8.61 15.17 -7.69
N SER A 336 8.31 15.22 -8.97
CA SER A 336 7.63 16.35 -9.59
C SER A 336 6.44 15.90 -10.42
N GLY A 337 5.47 16.78 -10.60
CA GLY A 337 4.30 16.47 -11.41
C GLY A 337 3.17 17.46 -11.29
N SER A 338 1.97 16.96 -11.51
CA SER A 338 0.71 17.69 -11.41
C SER A 338 -0.37 16.81 -10.75
N LEU A 339 -1.41 17.45 -10.23
CA LEU A 339 -2.56 16.80 -9.63
C LEU A 339 -3.82 17.58 -10.00
N SER A 340 -4.89 16.88 -10.34
CA SER A 340 -6.20 17.48 -10.51
C SER A 340 -7.30 16.64 -9.87
N ILE A 341 -8.27 17.30 -9.25
CA ILE A 341 -9.53 16.69 -8.80
C ILE A 341 -10.64 17.45 -9.47
N SER A 342 -11.48 16.80 -10.25
CA SER A 342 -12.53 17.47 -11.02
C SER A 342 -13.75 16.57 -11.26
N GLY A 343 -14.85 17.22 -11.67
CA GLY A 343 -16.10 16.58 -12.06
C GLY A 343 -17.18 16.59 -10.98
N ALA A 344 -18.41 16.35 -11.37
CA ALA A 344 -19.55 16.26 -10.45
C ALA A 344 -19.42 15.12 -9.43
N ARG A 345 -18.77 14.04 -9.82
CA ARG A 345 -18.17 13.03 -8.94
C ARG A 345 -16.68 13.24 -9.01
N PRO A 346 -16.06 13.68 -7.90
CA PRO A 346 -14.65 14.05 -7.94
C PRO A 346 -13.76 12.88 -8.35
N GLN A 347 -12.91 13.13 -9.32
CA GLN A 347 -11.86 12.20 -9.76
C GLN A 347 -10.50 12.87 -9.59
N LEU A 348 -9.65 12.25 -8.82
CA LEU A 348 -8.23 12.56 -8.75
C LEU A 348 -7.51 11.97 -9.96
N ILE A 349 -6.73 12.79 -10.62
CA ILE A 349 -5.73 12.38 -11.62
C ILE A 349 -4.42 13.03 -11.24
N THR A 350 -3.38 12.22 -11.08
CA THR A 350 -2.01 12.72 -10.87
C THR A 350 -1.14 12.32 -12.04
N GLU A 351 -0.15 13.15 -12.36
CA GLU A 351 0.94 12.81 -13.27
C GLU A 351 2.25 13.09 -12.55
N LEU A 352 2.99 12.06 -12.20
CA LEU A 352 4.19 12.15 -11.37
C LEU A 352 5.40 11.57 -12.09
N ARG A 353 6.57 12.12 -11.78
CA ARG A 353 7.88 11.65 -12.22
C ARG A 353 8.93 11.96 -11.16
N GLY A 354 9.98 11.17 -11.12
CA GLY A 354 11.06 11.36 -10.16
C GLY A 354 11.32 10.09 -9.38
N GLY A 355 12.08 10.17 -8.32
CA GLY A 355 12.47 9.01 -7.53
C GLY A 355 13.22 9.40 -6.27
N SER A 356 13.52 8.40 -5.47
CA SER A 356 14.30 8.50 -4.24
C SER A 356 14.94 7.14 -3.91
N ASN A 357 15.66 7.06 -2.81
CA ASN A 357 16.11 5.77 -2.31
C ASN A 357 14.91 4.89 -1.95
N LEU A 358 15.07 3.61 -2.18
CA LEU A 358 14.03 2.60 -1.90
C LEU A 358 13.69 2.57 -0.41
N SER A 359 14.68 2.66 0.47
CA SER A 359 14.48 2.74 1.93
C SER A 359 13.56 3.90 2.33
N GLU A 360 13.70 5.05 1.68
CA GLU A 360 12.85 6.20 1.95
C GLU A 360 11.40 5.98 1.48
N LEU A 361 11.19 5.26 0.37
CA LEU A 361 9.86 4.88 -0.08
C LEU A 361 9.18 3.96 0.93
N PHE A 362 9.92 3.00 1.49
CA PHE A 362 9.39 2.05 2.47
C PHE A 362 9.21 2.65 3.87
N ASP A 363 9.81 3.81 4.16
CA ASP A 363 9.40 4.61 5.33
C ASP A 363 7.93 5.10 5.22
N PHE A 364 7.42 5.31 3.98
CA PHE A 364 6.02 5.72 3.71
C PHE A 364 5.05 4.55 3.54
N VAL A 365 5.56 3.40 3.13
CA VAL A 365 4.77 2.20 2.88
C VAL A 365 5.24 1.13 3.84
N GLU A 366 4.52 0.94 4.93
CA GLU A 366 4.80 -0.15 5.86
C GLU A 366 4.68 -1.49 5.14
N THR A 367 5.73 -2.29 5.19
CA THR A 367 5.75 -3.65 4.64
C THR A 367 6.62 -4.55 5.51
N ASP A 368 6.08 -5.69 5.85
CA ASP A 368 6.78 -6.72 6.61
C ASP A 368 7.48 -7.75 5.69
N ILE A 369 7.41 -7.53 4.36
CA ILE A 369 7.93 -8.49 3.38
C ILE A 369 9.41 -8.27 3.08
N LEU A 370 9.89 -7.02 3.08
CA LEU A 370 11.26 -6.68 2.73
C LEU A 370 12.05 -6.18 3.94
N VAL A 371 13.26 -6.67 4.08
CA VAL A 371 14.21 -6.26 5.12
C VAL A 371 15.33 -5.42 4.49
N ASP A 372 15.64 -4.29 5.09
CA ASP A 372 16.71 -3.37 4.70
C ASP A 372 16.73 -3.02 3.19
N PRO A 373 15.61 -2.56 2.61
CA PRO A 373 15.55 -2.26 1.19
C PRO A 373 16.44 -1.06 0.84
N MET A 374 17.40 -1.27 -0.03
CA MET A 374 18.31 -0.26 -0.57
C MET A 374 18.18 -0.17 -2.10
N GLY A 375 18.75 0.90 -2.66
CA GLY A 375 18.72 1.17 -4.09
C GLY A 375 17.96 2.45 -4.40
N PHE A 376 17.90 2.80 -5.69
CA PHE A 376 17.21 3.99 -6.16
C PHE A 376 16.08 3.62 -7.12
N TRP A 377 14.87 4.00 -6.78
CA TRP A 377 13.74 3.88 -7.69
C TRP A 377 13.49 5.18 -8.45
N GLN A 378 13.11 5.05 -9.71
CA GLN A 378 12.73 6.16 -10.57
C GLN A 378 11.43 5.85 -11.29
N GLY A 379 10.44 6.72 -11.10
CA GLY A 379 9.16 6.67 -11.81
C GLY A 379 9.13 7.59 -13.01
N GLN A 380 8.51 7.12 -14.09
CA GLN A 380 8.28 7.87 -15.33
C GLN A 380 6.81 7.74 -15.70
N ASP A 381 6.18 8.88 -16.01
CA ASP A 381 4.79 8.97 -16.44
C ASP A 381 3.83 8.23 -15.48
N LEU A 382 4.08 8.37 -14.16
CA LEU A 382 3.24 7.75 -13.15
C LEU A 382 1.91 8.49 -13.06
N VAL A 383 0.83 7.82 -13.41
CA VAL A 383 -0.53 8.35 -13.36
C VAL A 383 -1.33 7.55 -12.34
N ILE A 384 -1.93 8.26 -11.38
CA ILE A 384 -2.86 7.68 -10.40
C ILE A 384 -4.23 8.28 -10.65
N LYS A 385 -5.24 7.43 -10.78
CA LYS A 385 -6.64 7.83 -10.95
C LYS A 385 -7.46 7.26 -9.79
N GLN A 386 -8.11 8.13 -9.02
CA GLN A 386 -8.96 7.74 -7.88
C GLN A 386 -10.27 8.50 -7.94
N ALA A 387 -11.39 7.80 -7.85
CA ALA A 387 -12.70 8.41 -7.69
C ALA A 387 -13.03 8.60 -6.20
N PHE A 388 -13.82 9.65 -5.88
CA PHE A 388 -14.34 9.90 -4.55
C PHE A 388 -15.88 9.92 -4.57
N ARG A 389 -16.48 9.82 -3.40
CA ARG A 389 -17.96 9.79 -3.27
C ARG A 389 -18.60 11.10 -3.66
N SER A 390 -18.13 12.19 -3.10
CA SER A 390 -18.61 13.55 -3.36
C SER A 390 -17.54 14.57 -2.97
N TRP A 391 -17.77 15.85 -3.25
CA TRP A 391 -16.92 16.94 -2.81
C TRP A 391 -17.00 17.22 -1.29
N ASP A 392 -18.12 16.85 -0.67
CA ASP A 392 -18.32 16.95 0.79
C ASP A 392 -17.78 15.73 1.53
N ASP A 393 -17.54 14.62 0.81
CA ASP A 393 -16.99 13.37 1.34
C ASP A 393 -15.96 12.83 0.35
N LEU A 394 -14.71 13.22 0.53
CA LEU A 394 -13.57 12.76 -0.26
C LEU A 394 -13.08 11.36 0.15
N THR A 395 -13.96 10.54 0.70
CA THR A 395 -13.66 9.11 0.90
C THR A 395 -13.46 8.41 -0.44
N PRO A 396 -12.37 7.66 -0.65
CA PRO A 396 -12.13 6.92 -1.87
C PRO A 396 -13.30 6.00 -2.24
N TYR A 397 -13.70 6.02 -3.51
CA TYR A 397 -14.74 5.17 -4.06
C TYR A 397 -14.17 4.28 -5.15
N GLY A 398 -14.23 2.97 -4.93
CA GLY A 398 -13.57 1.99 -5.79
C GLY A 398 -12.05 1.98 -5.62
N ASN A 399 -11.41 1.10 -6.37
CA ASN A 399 -9.96 0.93 -6.32
C ASN A 399 -9.25 1.96 -7.19
N PRO A 400 -8.08 2.46 -6.77
CA PRO A 400 -7.27 3.33 -7.61
C PRO A 400 -6.77 2.60 -8.85
N LEU A 401 -6.55 3.35 -9.93
CA LEU A 401 -5.88 2.88 -11.13
C LEU A 401 -4.51 3.51 -11.21
N PHE A 402 -3.51 2.71 -11.51
CA PHE A 402 -2.11 3.15 -11.63
C PHE A 402 -1.61 2.87 -13.04
N GLU A 403 -0.96 3.85 -13.64
CA GLU A 403 -0.32 3.73 -14.95
C GLU A 403 1.09 4.30 -14.86
N GLY A 404 2.02 3.78 -15.67
CA GLY A 404 3.39 4.31 -15.74
C GLY A 404 4.47 3.27 -15.54
N LYS A 405 5.71 3.74 -15.47
CA LYS A 405 6.90 2.88 -15.38
C LYS A 405 7.72 3.21 -14.16
N ILE A 406 8.25 2.18 -13.53
CA ILE A 406 9.16 2.29 -12.40
C ILE A 406 10.42 1.49 -12.74
N GLN A 407 11.56 2.12 -12.56
CA GLN A 407 12.87 1.50 -12.70
C GLN A 407 13.54 1.48 -11.33
N LEU A 408 14.04 0.31 -10.92
CA LEU A 408 14.88 0.13 -9.74
C LEU A 408 16.32 -0.14 -10.19
N THR A 409 17.25 0.60 -9.64
CA THR A 409 18.69 0.46 -9.90
C THR A 409 19.46 0.32 -8.59
N GLU A 410 20.53 -0.47 -8.63
CA GLU A 410 21.36 -0.75 -7.46
C GLU A 410 20.56 -1.21 -6.23
N GLY A 411 19.48 -1.95 -6.49
CA GLY A 411 18.62 -2.48 -5.43
C GLY A 411 19.30 -3.61 -4.67
N SER A 412 19.03 -3.70 -3.37
CA SER A 412 19.31 -4.86 -2.54
C SER A 412 18.31 -4.93 -1.40
N PHE A 413 17.89 -6.11 -1.01
CA PHE A 413 16.98 -6.34 0.13
C PHE A 413 17.00 -7.80 0.57
N GLY A 414 16.67 -8.04 1.83
CA GLY A 414 16.32 -9.35 2.33
C GLY A 414 14.82 -9.62 2.21
N LEU A 415 14.43 -10.88 2.19
CA LEU A 415 13.04 -11.27 2.37
C LEU A 415 12.81 -11.56 3.85
N ALA A 416 11.77 -10.96 4.42
CA ALA A 416 11.36 -11.28 5.77
C ALA A 416 11.00 -12.78 5.88
N GLN A 417 11.24 -13.37 7.04
CA GLN A 417 11.01 -14.81 7.28
C GLN A 417 11.86 -15.75 6.40
N SER A 418 12.93 -15.25 5.79
CA SER A 418 13.88 -16.10 5.04
C SER A 418 15.30 -15.56 5.17
N ASN A 419 16.27 -16.45 4.99
CA ASN A 419 17.68 -16.05 4.95
C ASN A 419 18.12 -15.58 3.56
N ILE A 420 17.17 -15.39 2.63
CA ILE A 420 17.50 -14.95 1.27
C ILE A 420 17.73 -13.44 1.27
N VAL A 421 18.94 -13.07 0.89
CA VAL A 421 19.34 -11.69 0.63
C VAL A 421 19.66 -11.54 -0.85
N PHE A 422 19.00 -10.61 -1.50
CA PHE A 422 19.36 -10.20 -2.85
C PHE A 422 20.37 -9.05 -2.78
N ASP A 423 21.62 -9.38 -3.11
CA ASP A 423 22.74 -8.40 -3.12
C ASP A 423 22.60 -7.38 -4.24
N LYS A 424 21.95 -7.76 -5.33
CA LYS A 424 21.73 -6.90 -6.47
C LYS A 424 20.37 -7.17 -7.10
N VAL A 425 19.60 -6.08 -7.22
CA VAL A 425 18.30 -6.07 -7.89
C VAL A 425 18.25 -4.92 -8.89
N GLU A 426 17.93 -5.23 -10.14
CA GLU A 426 17.63 -4.25 -11.18
C GLU A 426 16.26 -4.60 -11.76
N ALA A 427 15.29 -3.69 -11.68
CA ALA A 427 13.93 -3.98 -12.13
C ALA A 427 13.38 -2.86 -13.01
N GLU A 428 12.64 -3.27 -14.03
CA GLU A 428 11.79 -2.43 -14.87
C GLU A 428 10.37 -2.95 -14.73
N LEU A 429 9.52 -2.12 -14.13
CA LEU A 429 8.12 -2.44 -13.85
C LEU A 429 7.24 -1.46 -14.62
N SER A 430 6.09 -1.91 -15.09
CA SER A 430 5.06 -1.05 -15.63
C SER A 430 3.70 -1.35 -15.02
N ALA A 431 2.98 -0.31 -14.64
CA ALA A 431 1.62 -0.42 -14.15
C ALA A 431 0.63 -0.11 -15.28
N ASP A 432 -0.40 -0.93 -15.43
CA ASP A 432 -1.51 -0.74 -16.37
C ASP A 432 -2.83 -0.96 -15.62
N GLY A 433 -3.37 0.12 -15.11
CA GLY A 433 -4.58 0.12 -14.30
C GLY A 433 -4.39 -0.50 -12.93
N ARG A 434 -4.65 -1.78 -12.77
CA ARG A 434 -4.58 -2.51 -11.49
C ARG A 434 -3.50 -3.58 -11.48
N HIS A 435 -2.84 -3.76 -12.59
CA HIS A 435 -1.87 -4.81 -12.83
C HIS A 435 -0.47 -4.23 -12.90
N VAL A 436 0.51 -5.03 -12.49
CA VAL A 436 1.93 -4.67 -12.62
C VAL A 436 2.60 -5.69 -13.53
N ALA A 437 3.12 -5.22 -14.65
CA ALA A 437 4.00 -6.00 -15.49
C ALA A 437 5.44 -5.90 -14.97
N VAL A 438 6.05 -7.02 -14.74
CA VAL A 438 7.50 -7.15 -14.54
C VAL A 438 8.12 -7.31 -15.92
N GLU A 439 8.50 -6.17 -16.52
CA GLU A 439 9.13 -6.17 -17.84
C GLU A 439 10.47 -6.91 -17.81
N ARG A 440 11.21 -6.63 -16.76
CA ARG A 440 12.45 -7.32 -16.43
C ARG A 440 12.82 -7.07 -14.98
N CYS A 441 13.12 -8.12 -14.24
CA CYS A 441 13.72 -8.04 -12.92
C CYS A 441 14.94 -8.97 -12.88
N PHE A 442 16.13 -8.39 -12.76
CA PHE A 442 17.38 -9.13 -12.53
C PHE A 442 17.58 -9.23 -11.02
N LEU A 443 17.78 -10.45 -10.55
CA LEU A 443 18.05 -10.81 -9.16
C LEU A 443 19.41 -11.48 -9.06
N LYS A 444 20.17 -11.10 -8.04
CA LYS A 444 21.38 -11.82 -7.64
C LYS A 444 21.36 -12.01 -6.13
N SER A 445 21.60 -13.27 -5.70
CA SER A 445 21.78 -13.65 -4.30
C SER A 445 22.96 -14.62 -4.26
N GLU A 446 24.04 -14.23 -3.61
CA GLU A 446 25.29 -14.96 -3.61
C GLU A 446 25.76 -15.34 -5.03
N GLU A 447 25.88 -16.65 -5.33
CA GLU A 447 26.23 -17.15 -6.67
C GLU A 447 25.01 -17.28 -7.60
N ASN A 448 23.79 -17.21 -7.05
CA ASN A 448 22.55 -17.36 -7.80
C ASN A 448 22.20 -16.07 -8.55
N THR A 449 21.86 -16.20 -9.81
CA THR A 449 21.37 -15.09 -10.62
C THR A 449 20.12 -15.50 -11.38
N ALA A 450 19.13 -14.63 -11.41
CA ALA A 450 17.90 -14.88 -12.14
C ALA A 450 17.39 -13.64 -12.86
N VAL A 451 16.70 -13.83 -13.96
CA VAL A 451 15.88 -12.81 -14.62
C VAL A 451 14.42 -13.25 -14.53
N VAL A 452 13.60 -12.38 -14.00
CA VAL A 452 12.16 -12.60 -13.82
C VAL A 452 11.39 -11.64 -14.72
N GLN A 453 10.38 -12.16 -15.41
CA GLN A 453 9.46 -11.40 -16.26
C GLN A 453 8.05 -11.94 -16.07
N GLY A 454 7.03 -11.10 -16.29
CA GLY A 454 5.64 -11.55 -16.20
C GLY A 454 4.65 -10.50 -15.75
N MET A 455 3.59 -10.94 -15.11
CA MET A 455 2.48 -10.09 -14.71
C MET A 455 2.02 -10.42 -13.28
N ILE A 456 1.74 -9.38 -12.52
CA ILE A 456 1.09 -9.46 -11.22
C ILE A 456 -0.29 -8.81 -11.38
N TYR A 457 -1.31 -9.63 -11.47
CA TYR A 457 -2.71 -9.18 -11.59
C TYR A 457 -3.22 -8.73 -10.23
N HIS A 458 -4.07 -7.71 -10.21
CA HIS A 458 -4.71 -7.16 -9.00
C HIS A 458 -3.71 -6.68 -7.93
N ALA A 459 -2.43 -6.47 -8.28
CA ALA A 459 -1.36 -6.07 -7.36
C ALA A 459 -1.63 -4.75 -6.64
N LEU A 460 -2.40 -3.86 -7.28
CA LEU A 460 -2.66 -2.50 -6.82
C LEU A 460 -4.12 -2.31 -6.34
N GLU A 461 -4.81 -3.38 -6.04
CA GLU A 461 -6.15 -3.35 -5.46
C GLU A 461 -6.07 -3.49 -3.93
N PRO A 462 -6.53 -2.52 -3.13
CA PRO A 462 -6.39 -2.53 -1.67
C PRO A 462 -6.98 -3.76 -0.96
N ASN A 463 -7.99 -4.40 -1.57
CA ASN A 463 -8.59 -5.64 -1.08
C ASN A 463 -8.60 -6.70 -2.18
N GLY A 464 -7.71 -6.57 -3.17
CA GLY A 464 -7.59 -7.51 -4.25
C GLY A 464 -6.89 -8.78 -3.80
N TYR A 465 -7.17 -9.88 -4.49
CA TYR A 465 -6.41 -11.12 -4.35
C TYR A 465 -5.35 -11.15 -5.47
N PRO A 466 -4.08 -10.88 -5.17
CA PRO A 466 -3.04 -10.86 -6.20
C PRO A 466 -2.87 -12.23 -6.84
N MET A 467 -2.74 -12.24 -8.15
CA MET A 467 -2.37 -13.43 -8.91
C MET A 467 -1.09 -13.15 -9.69
N VAL A 468 -0.07 -13.95 -9.46
CA VAL A 468 1.28 -13.76 -9.98
C VAL A 468 1.56 -14.76 -11.08
N GLU A 469 1.83 -14.29 -12.30
CA GLU A 469 2.29 -15.12 -13.41
C GLU A 469 3.68 -14.67 -13.84
N LEU A 470 4.71 -15.43 -13.48
CA LEU A 470 6.10 -15.10 -13.75
C LEU A 470 6.81 -16.18 -14.57
N ARG A 471 7.83 -15.75 -15.27
CA ARG A 471 8.84 -16.58 -15.91
C ARG A 471 10.18 -16.26 -15.28
N LEU A 472 10.83 -17.28 -14.73
CA LEU A 472 12.16 -17.21 -14.15
C LEU A 472 13.16 -17.86 -15.09
N GLU A 473 14.14 -17.11 -15.53
CA GLU A 473 15.27 -17.59 -16.34
C GLU A 473 16.56 -17.43 -15.54
N SER A 474 17.35 -18.48 -15.46
CA SER A 474 18.64 -18.46 -14.76
C SER A 474 19.68 -19.28 -15.51
N PRO A 475 20.90 -18.78 -15.64
CA PRO A 475 22.01 -19.59 -16.14
C PRO A 475 22.45 -20.66 -15.14
N THR A 476 22.37 -20.37 -13.83
CA THR A 476 22.77 -21.30 -12.77
C THR A 476 22.01 -21.00 -11.49
N ILE A 477 21.45 -22.03 -10.87
CA ILE A 477 20.89 -21.98 -9.52
C ILE A 477 21.57 -23.07 -8.67
N ASP A 478 22.11 -22.64 -7.56
CA ASP A 478 22.51 -23.49 -6.45
C ASP A 478 21.33 -23.59 -5.49
N ILE A 479 20.83 -24.81 -5.28
CA ILE A 479 19.65 -25.08 -4.46
C ILE A 479 20.05 -25.20 -2.98
N ASP A 480 21.28 -25.58 -2.66
CA ASP A 480 21.70 -25.83 -1.28
C ASP A 480 21.40 -24.67 -0.32
N PRO A 481 21.70 -23.39 -0.66
CA PRO A 481 21.35 -22.27 0.21
C PRO A 481 19.82 -22.05 0.36
N LEU A 482 19.03 -22.59 -0.59
CA LEU A 482 17.59 -22.45 -0.60
C LEU A 482 16.87 -23.56 0.21
N LEU A 483 17.53 -24.68 0.49
CA LEU A 483 16.96 -25.78 1.26
C LEU A 483 17.07 -25.59 2.77
N PHE A 484 18.02 -24.76 3.23
CA PHE A 484 18.22 -24.46 4.65
C PHE A 484 17.43 -23.25 5.09
N TRP A 485 16.17 -23.15 4.67
CA TRP A 485 15.23 -22.16 5.17
C TRP A 485 14.86 -22.53 6.61
N GLU A 486 15.58 -21.95 7.57
CA GLU A 486 15.06 -21.86 8.92
C GLU A 486 13.98 -20.75 8.87
N PHE A 487 12.73 -21.16 8.95
CA PHE A 487 11.66 -20.24 9.33
C PHE A 487 11.92 -19.89 10.80
N GLU A 488 12.57 -18.75 11.07
CA GLU A 488 12.54 -18.20 12.41
C GLU A 488 11.06 -18.03 12.79
N ASP A 489 10.73 -18.41 14.04
CA ASP A 489 9.38 -18.41 14.58
C ASP A 489 8.51 -17.32 13.99
N SER A 490 7.49 -17.69 13.24
CA SER A 490 6.49 -16.75 12.77
C SER A 490 5.93 -16.02 13.99
N PRO A 491 5.85 -14.68 13.99
CA PRO A 491 5.14 -13.97 15.05
C PRO A 491 3.76 -14.57 15.20
N GLU A 492 3.34 -14.88 16.43
CA GLU A 492 2.05 -15.52 16.76
C GLU A 492 0.80 -14.80 16.22
N ASP A 493 0.97 -13.66 15.52
CA ASP A 493 -0.07 -12.75 15.04
C ASP A 493 -0.02 -12.47 13.52
N VAL A 494 0.54 -13.33 12.69
CA VAL A 494 0.36 -13.20 11.23
C VAL A 494 -1.02 -13.75 10.89
N ASP A 495 -1.92 -12.84 10.54
CA ASP A 495 -3.23 -13.20 9.99
C ASP A 495 -3.03 -14.24 8.87
N GLU A 496 -3.55 -15.44 9.05
CA GLU A 496 -3.41 -16.60 8.15
C GLU A 496 -3.98 -16.38 6.72
N GLU A 497 -4.34 -15.17 6.32
CA GLU A 497 -5.11 -14.91 5.10
C GLU A 497 -4.35 -14.23 3.95
N THR A 498 -3.04 -14.07 4.00
CA THR A 498 -2.29 -13.47 2.87
C THR A 498 -1.72 -14.51 1.90
N THR A 499 -2.48 -15.55 1.57
CA THR A 499 -2.12 -16.45 0.49
C THR A 499 -2.54 -15.85 -0.84
N PHE A 500 -1.59 -15.55 -1.70
CA PHE A 500 -1.84 -15.14 -3.08
C PHE A 500 -1.58 -16.31 -4.05
N ASP A 501 -2.30 -16.34 -5.17
CA ASP A 501 -2.04 -17.33 -6.20
C ASP A 501 -0.82 -16.93 -7.04
N TYR A 502 0.12 -17.85 -7.18
CA TYR A 502 1.27 -17.66 -8.06
C TYR A 502 1.45 -18.81 -9.06
N SER A 503 2.09 -18.48 -10.15
CA SER A 503 2.45 -19.40 -11.21
C SER A 503 3.78 -18.96 -11.81
N VAL A 504 4.82 -19.77 -11.63
CA VAL A 504 6.18 -19.47 -12.07
C VAL A 504 6.64 -20.54 -13.06
N GLY A 505 6.89 -20.14 -14.31
CA GLY A 505 7.58 -20.95 -15.30
C GLY A 505 9.09 -20.92 -15.06
N LEU A 506 9.72 -22.06 -14.90
CA LEU A 506 11.15 -22.22 -14.63
C LEU A 506 11.93 -22.54 -15.92
N PHE A 507 13.02 -21.80 -16.16
CA PHE A 507 13.94 -21.96 -17.27
C PHE A 507 15.37 -21.80 -16.76
N ILE A 508 15.94 -22.88 -16.22
CA ILE A 508 17.24 -22.86 -15.57
C ILE A 508 18.18 -23.74 -16.35
N ASP A 509 19.36 -23.22 -16.76
CA ASP A 509 20.28 -23.95 -17.60
C ASP A 509 21.14 -24.90 -16.80
N HIS A 510 21.59 -24.52 -15.59
CA HIS A 510 22.33 -25.38 -14.68
C HIS A 510 21.73 -25.33 -13.28
N VAL A 511 21.62 -26.47 -12.63
CA VAL A 511 21.11 -26.62 -11.25
C VAL A 511 22.12 -27.44 -10.47
N ASN A 512 22.55 -26.91 -9.34
CA ASN A 512 23.42 -27.62 -8.40
C ASN A 512 22.63 -27.97 -7.13
N LEU A 513 22.77 -29.18 -6.63
CA LEU A 513 22.22 -29.67 -5.38
C LEU A 513 23.20 -30.66 -4.77
N GLY A 514 23.99 -30.23 -3.80
CA GLY A 514 25.12 -31.02 -3.33
C GLY A 514 26.05 -31.41 -4.48
N ASP A 515 26.30 -32.69 -4.63
CA ASP A 515 27.09 -33.26 -5.73
C ASP A 515 26.29 -33.50 -7.02
N PHE A 516 24.96 -33.30 -7.00
CA PHE A 516 24.13 -33.41 -8.20
C PHE A 516 24.22 -32.14 -9.06
N ASN A 517 24.61 -32.34 -10.31
CA ASN A 517 24.71 -31.33 -11.33
C ASN A 517 23.71 -31.61 -12.45
N GLY A 518 22.60 -30.86 -12.43
CA GLY A 518 21.54 -30.94 -13.44
C GLY A 518 21.64 -29.86 -14.48
N THR A 519 21.06 -30.09 -15.65
CA THR A 519 20.95 -29.12 -16.73
C THR A 519 19.52 -29.06 -17.27
N ASN A 520 19.19 -27.94 -17.92
CA ASN A 520 17.90 -27.76 -18.62
C ASN A 520 16.68 -28.00 -17.74
N LEU A 521 16.68 -27.50 -16.48
CA LEU A 521 15.47 -27.55 -15.67
C LEU A 521 14.39 -26.68 -16.29
N ARG A 522 13.30 -27.31 -16.64
CA ARG A 522 12.09 -26.70 -17.19
C ARG A 522 10.89 -27.21 -16.42
N GLY A 523 9.89 -26.38 -16.24
CA GLY A 523 8.65 -26.75 -15.55
C GLY A 523 7.85 -25.54 -15.11
N LYS A 524 6.79 -25.79 -14.39
CA LYS A 524 5.91 -24.76 -13.87
C LYS A 524 5.57 -25.06 -12.41
N VAL A 525 5.84 -24.10 -11.53
CA VAL A 525 5.45 -24.17 -10.12
C VAL A 525 4.33 -23.16 -9.88
N PHE A 526 3.29 -23.60 -9.20
CA PHE A 526 2.16 -22.73 -8.88
C PHE A 526 1.48 -23.21 -7.59
N ASN A 527 0.74 -22.34 -6.93
CA ASN A 527 -0.07 -22.70 -5.78
C ASN A 527 -1.57 -22.62 -6.08
N ARG A 528 -2.36 -23.29 -5.23
CA ARG A 528 -3.81 -23.13 -5.12
C ARG A 528 -4.17 -23.17 -3.63
N GLY A 529 -4.38 -22.00 -3.02
CA GLY A 529 -4.47 -21.90 -1.57
C GLY A 529 -3.21 -22.44 -0.91
N ALA A 530 -3.33 -23.26 0.11
CA ALA A 530 -2.21 -23.89 0.82
C ALA A 530 -1.48 -25.00 0.05
N MET A 531 -1.90 -25.32 -1.18
CA MET A 531 -1.29 -26.38 -1.98
C MET A 531 -0.32 -25.82 -3.00
N MET A 532 0.94 -26.30 -3.00
CA MET A 532 1.96 -26.01 -4.00
C MET A 532 2.07 -27.19 -4.99
N LEU A 533 2.19 -26.88 -6.28
CA LEU A 533 2.23 -27.84 -7.35
C LEU A 533 3.39 -27.57 -8.30
N GLY A 534 4.07 -28.62 -8.71
CA GLY A 534 5.03 -28.60 -9.81
C GLY A 534 4.56 -29.47 -10.96
N ASN A 535 4.36 -28.84 -12.12
CA ASN A 535 3.90 -29.55 -13.31
C ASN A 535 4.93 -29.50 -14.44
N ASP A 536 4.95 -30.58 -15.23
CA ASP A 536 5.84 -30.73 -16.39
C ASP A 536 7.30 -30.45 -16.04
N MET A 537 7.69 -30.84 -14.81
CA MET A 537 9.06 -30.69 -14.34
C MET A 537 9.96 -31.63 -15.10
N ARG A 538 11.05 -31.12 -15.64
CA ARG A 538 12.04 -31.90 -16.40
C ARG A 538 13.43 -31.31 -16.17
N ILE A 539 14.37 -32.20 -15.86
CA ILE A 539 15.78 -31.86 -15.69
C ILE A 539 16.64 -32.98 -16.33
N GLU A 540 17.74 -32.64 -16.93
CA GLU A 540 18.76 -33.53 -17.44
C GLU A 540 19.89 -33.66 -16.42
N GLY A 541 20.28 -34.89 -16.06
CA GLY A 541 21.34 -35.16 -15.09
C GLY A 541 21.70 -36.65 -15.09
N CYS A 542 22.86 -37.00 -14.58
CA CYS A 542 23.38 -38.35 -14.55
C CYS A 542 23.29 -39.04 -15.94
N ASP A 543 23.61 -38.30 -17.01
CA ASP A 543 23.52 -38.71 -18.42
C ASP A 543 22.11 -39.09 -18.90
N GLY A 544 21.06 -38.87 -18.10
CA GLY A 544 19.67 -39.17 -18.43
C GLY A 544 18.73 -37.99 -18.20
N THR A 545 17.46 -38.27 -18.04
CA THR A 545 16.42 -37.27 -17.81
C THR A 545 15.55 -37.68 -16.62
N LEU A 546 15.29 -36.73 -15.74
CA LEU A 546 14.27 -36.83 -14.70
C LEU A 546 13.10 -35.93 -15.10
N ALA A 547 11.87 -36.46 -15.02
CA ALA A 547 10.65 -35.69 -15.30
C ALA A 547 9.55 -36.14 -14.35
N GLY A 548 8.57 -35.25 -14.09
CA GLY A 548 7.45 -35.58 -13.22
C GLY A 548 6.58 -34.39 -12.83
N ASN A 549 5.59 -34.69 -12.01
CA ASN A 549 4.74 -33.71 -11.37
C ASN A 549 4.76 -33.96 -9.86
N TRP A 550 4.62 -32.89 -9.09
CA TRP A 550 4.56 -33.03 -7.65
C TRP A 550 3.55 -32.06 -7.02
N THR A 551 3.11 -32.41 -5.83
CA THR A 551 2.25 -31.58 -5.00
C THR A 551 2.79 -31.57 -3.57
N LEU A 552 2.77 -30.42 -2.96
CA LEU A 552 3.02 -30.23 -1.54
C LEU A 552 1.77 -29.62 -0.93
N SER A 553 1.23 -30.23 0.12
CA SER A 553 0.00 -29.78 0.76
C SER A 553 0.07 -30.00 2.26
N GLU A 554 -0.46 -29.08 3.00
CA GLU A 554 -0.69 -29.23 4.44
C GLU A 554 -1.98 -30.01 4.69
N ILE A 555 -1.94 -31.04 5.54
CA ILE A 555 -3.09 -31.84 5.93
C ILE A 555 -3.10 -31.97 7.46
N GLY A 556 -3.90 -31.13 8.11
CA GLY A 556 -3.85 -30.98 9.56
C GLY A 556 -2.58 -30.26 9.98
N THR A 557 -1.74 -30.93 10.73
CA THR A 557 -0.40 -30.44 11.15
C THR A 557 0.73 -31.08 10.33
N ASP A 558 0.43 -31.95 9.37
CA ASP A 558 1.43 -32.66 8.57
C ASP A 558 1.60 -31.99 7.19
N ASN A 559 2.84 -31.85 6.74
CA ASN A 559 3.19 -31.47 5.37
C ASN A 559 3.32 -32.71 4.49
N VAL A 560 2.51 -32.83 3.45
CA VAL A 560 2.48 -34.02 2.58
C VAL A 560 2.97 -33.69 1.19
N PHE A 561 4.13 -34.25 0.83
CA PHE A 561 4.69 -34.21 -0.51
C PHE A 561 4.26 -35.46 -1.29
N ARG A 562 3.70 -35.27 -2.49
CA ARG A 562 3.39 -36.36 -3.43
C ARG A 562 4.01 -36.07 -4.78
N ALA A 563 4.58 -37.07 -5.42
CA ALA A 563 5.17 -36.93 -6.76
C ALA A 563 4.93 -38.17 -7.60
N ASP A 564 4.68 -37.94 -8.89
CA ASP A 564 4.81 -38.93 -9.95
C ASP A 564 6.09 -38.62 -10.71
N ALA A 565 7.10 -39.45 -10.55
CA ALA A 565 8.45 -39.25 -11.09
C ALA A 565 8.79 -40.27 -12.14
N LYS A 566 9.49 -39.87 -13.17
CA LYS A 566 10.04 -40.70 -14.22
C LYS A 566 11.49 -40.36 -14.47
N ALA A 567 12.33 -41.35 -14.42
CA ALA A 567 13.74 -41.29 -14.78
C ALA A 567 13.98 -42.12 -16.05
N ASP A 568 14.56 -41.53 -17.07
CA ASP A 568 14.86 -42.20 -18.32
C ASP A 568 16.37 -42.10 -18.60
N GLY A 569 17.04 -43.27 -18.75
CA GLY A 569 18.42 -43.37 -19.17
C GLY A 569 19.46 -42.92 -18.13
N ILE A 570 19.11 -42.93 -16.85
CA ILE A 570 19.99 -42.48 -15.76
C ILE A 570 21.16 -43.45 -15.58
N GLN A 571 22.40 -42.93 -15.54
CA GLN A 571 23.57 -43.73 -15.17
C GLN A 571 23.64 -43.93 -13.66
N LEU A 572 23.57 -45.19 -13.20
CA LEU A 572 23.46 -45.51 -11.77
C LEU A 572 24.68 -45.09 -10.94
N ASP A 573 25.88 -45.21 -11.49
CA ASP A 573 27.11 -44.76 -10.84
C ASP A 573 27.12 -43.26 -10.60
N GLN A 574 26.68 -42.48 -11.57
CA GLN A 574 26.55 -41.01 -11.42
C GLN A 574 25.45 -40.67 -10.41
N LEU A 575 24.32 -41.38 -10.45
CA LEU A 575 23.22 -41.16 -9.50
C LEU A 575 23.66 -41.43 -8.06
N LEU A 576 24.31 -42.56 -7.82
CA LEU A 576 24.83 -42.95 -6.51
C LEU A 576 25.89 -41.97 -6.01
N ALA A 577 26.79 -41.52 -6.90
CA ALA A 577 27.79 -40.50 -6.55
C ALA A 577 27.16 -39.19 -6.17
N SER A 578 26.12 -38.73 -6.90
CA SER A 578 25.46 -37.46 -6.70
C SER A 578 24.64 -37.38 -5.39
N PHE A 579 24.16 -38.52 -4.89
CA PHE A 579 23.31 -38.57 -3.69
C PHE A 579 23.89 -39.42 -2.56
N ASN A 580 25.24 -39.46 -2.47
CA ASN A 580 25.94 -40.20 -1.42
C ASN A 580 25.39 -41.63 -1.22
N SER A 581 25.10 -42.34 -2.34
CA SER A 581 24.51 -43.68 -2.35
C SER A 581 23.20 -43.80 -1.55
N PHE A 582 22.49 -42.73 -1.35
CA PHE A 582 21.25 -42.62 -0.53
C PHE A 582 21.46 -43.15 0.90
N ASP A 583 22.67 -42.97 1.44
CA ASP A 583 23.11 -43.46 2.76
C ASP A 583 23.00 -44.97 2.93
N ILE A 584 22.99 -45.74 1.83
CA ILE A 584 23.00 -47.21 1.86
C ILE A 584 24.44 -47.67 2.12
N GLU A 585 24.66 -48.26 3.29
CA GLU A 585 25.97 -48.85 3.61
C GLU A 585 26.35 -49.94 2.58
N ASP A 586 27.61 -50.09 2.31
CA ASP A 586 28.18 -51.10 1.35
C ASP A 586 27.80 -50.91 -0.14
N LEU A 587 26.98 -49.92 -0.52
CA LEU A 587 26.66 -49.62 -1.88
C LEU A 587 27.18 -48.24 -2.29
N ASP A 588 28.13 -48.19 -3.17
CA ASP A 588 28.69 -46.95 -3.71
C ASP A 588 28.65 -46.87 -5.24
N ALA A 589 29.03 -45.74 -5.80
CA ALA A 589 29.07 -45.51 -7.24
C ALA A 589 29.96 -46.49 -8.00
N SER A 590 30.93 -47.14 -7.33
CA SER A 590 31.80 -48.15 -7.94
C SER A 590 31.20 -49.58 -7.92
N ASN A 591 30.18 -49.78 -7.07
CA ASN A 591 29.58 -51.12 -6.91
C ASN A 591 28.51 -51.42 -7.96
N LEU A 592 27.66 -50.42 -8.30
CA LEU A 592 26.52 -50.61 -9.18
C LEU A 592 26.61 -49.69 -10.40
N LEU A 593 26.79 -50.30 -11.57
CA LEU A 593 26.85 -49.61 -12.85
C LEU A 593 25.65 -50.02 -13.71
N GLY A 594 25.26 -49.19 -14.66
CA GLY A 594 24.21 -49.49 -15.63
C GLY A 594 23.27 -48.30 -15.88
N GLU A 595 22.44 -48.43 -16.90
CA GLU A 595 21.46 -47.45 -17.29
C GLU A 595 20.11 -47.84 -16.68
N ALA A 596 19.49 -46.91 -15.92
CA ALA A 596 18.21 -47.11 -15.24
C ALA A 596 17.07 -46.29 -15.86
N ASN A 597 15.92 -46.93 -15.98
CA ASN A 597 14.64 -46.28 -16.22
C ASN A 597 13.73 -46.60 -15.03
N VAL A 598 13.16 -45.56 -14.40
CA VAL A 598 12.33 -45.71 -13.19
C VAL A 598 11.06 -44.90 -13.34
N GLU A 599 9.94 -45.48 -13.02
CA GLU A 599 8.66 -44.78 -12.83
C GLU A 599 8.20 -45.02 -11.38
N ALA A 600 7.94 -43.95 -10.64
CA ALA A 600 7.56 -44.08 -9.23
C ALA A 600 6.52 -43.03 -8.85
N THR A 601 5.59 -43.45 -7.99
CA THR A 601 4.71 -42.56 -7.24
C THR A 601 5.23 -42.49 -5.81
N ILE A 602 5.48 -41.29 -5.32
CA ILE A 602 6.12 -41.01 -4.04
C ILE A 602 5.14 -40.26 -3.17
N SER A 603 5.00 -40.60 -1.90
CA SER A 603 4.28 -39.86 -0.89
C SER A 603 5.13 -39.82 0.37
N LEU A 604 5.61 -38.61 0.72
CA LEU A 604 6.38 -38.37 1.94
C LEU A 604 5.53 -37.46 2.85
N THR A 605 5.62 -37.69 4.15
CA THR A 605 4.94 -36.86 5.13
C THR A 605 5.98 -36.33 6.10
N PHE A 606 5.90 -35.03 6.37
CA PHE A 606 6.74 -34.32 7.32
C PHE A 606 5.85 -33.73 8.43
N ASP A 607 6.39 -33.56 9.60
CA ASP A 607 5.75 -32.87 10.72
C ASP A 607 5.84 -31.34 10.57
N GLU A 608 5.43 -30.60 11.61
CA GLU A 608 5.50 -29.12 11.64
C GLU A 608 6.95 -28.61 11.57
N GLU A 609 7.91 -29.36 12.09
CA GLU A 609 9.35 -29.04 12.07
C GLU A 609 10.05 -29.53 10.78
N TRP A 610 9.28 -30.01 9.78
CA TRP A 610 9.77 -30.60 8.53
C TRP A 610 10.64 -31.86 8.71
N GLU A 611 10.51 -32.55 9.85
CA GLU A 611 11.11 -33.86 10.02
C GLU A 611 10.25 -34.95 9.34
N GLN A 612 10.89 -35.83 8.60
CA GLN A 612 10.17 -36.87 7.87
C GLN A 612 9.53 -37.87 8.85
N ILE A 613 8.24 -38.09 8.71
CA ILE A 613 7.49 -39.10 9.47
C ILE A 613 7.62 -40.44 8.71
N ALA A 614 8.66 -41.18 9.01
CA ALA A 614 9.06 -42.41 8.26
C ALA A 614 7.89 -43.38 8.11
N ASN A 615 7.10 -43.63 9.16
CA ASN A 615 5.98 -44.58 9.11
C ASN A 615 4.80 -44.15 8.19
N LYS A 616 4.79 -42.92 7.70
CA LYS A 616 3.82 -42.40 6.72
C LYS A 616 4.39 -42.35 5.29
N THR A 617 5.64 -42.78 5.09
CA THR A 617 6.28 -42.83 3.78
C THR A 617 5.68 -43.96 2.93
N LEU A 618 5.30 -43.62 1.70
CA LEU A 618 4.84 -44.59 0.69
C LEU A 618 5.52 -44.28 -0.64
N VAL A 619 6.25 -45.26 -1.18
CA VAL A 619 6.79 -45.19 -2.55
C VAL A 619 6.41 -46.49 -3.27
N GLU A 620 5.80 -46.33 -4.42
CA GLU A 620 5.50 -47.45 -5.31
C GLU A 620 6.13 -47.19 -6.67
N GLY A 621 6.89 -48.09 -7.17
CA GLY A 621 7.59 -47.87 -8.44
C GLY A 621 7.91 -49.14 -9.18
N ARG A 622 8.37 -48.89 -10.43
CA ARG A 622 8.90 -49.90 -11.31
C ARG A 622 10.25 -49.40 -11.85
N GLY A 623 11.25 -50.22 -11.70
CA GLY A 623 12.61 -49.96 -12.20
C GLY A 623 13.04 -50.99 -13.27
N GLU A 624 13.67 -50.49 -14.32
CA GLU A 624 14.34 -51.26 -15.35
C GLU A 624 15.81 -50.84 -15.39
N ILE A 625 16.72 -51.77 -15.24
CA ILE A 625 18.14 -51.53 -15.39
C ILE A 625 18.65 -52.29 -16.60
N ARG A 626 19.37 -51.65 -17.48
CA ARG A 626 20.03 -52.19 -18.66
C ARG A 626 21.55 -52.15 -18.52
N ASN A 627 22.20 -53.17 -19.06
CA ASN A 627 23.68 -53.31 -19.04
C ASN A 627 24.24 -53.14 -17.63
N GLY A 628 23.53 -53.69 -16.64
CA GLY A 628 23.90 -53.57 -15.26
C GLY A 628 25.14 -54.41 -14.89
N THR A 629 25.96 -53.88 -14.03
CA THR A 629 27.08 -54.60 -13.39
C THR A 629 27.03 -54.30 -11.89
N LEU A 630 26.97 -55.34 -11.08
CA LEU A 630 27.16 -55.26 -9.64
C LEU A 630 28.51 -55.87 -9.30
N GLN A 631 29.40 -55.10 -8.72
CA GLN A 631 30.74 -55.55 -8.42
C GLN A 631 31.21 -55.22 -7.01
N ASN A 632 31.96 -56.13 -6.39
CA ASN A 632 32.53 -55.95 -5.04
C ASN A 632 31.50 -55.62 -3.96
N TYR A 633 30.24 -55.98 -4.15
CA TYR A 633 29.20 -55.79 -3.17
C TYR A 633 29.30 -56.80 -2.03
N ALA A 634 29.66 -56.32 -0.82
CA ALA A 634 30.01 -57.17 0.33
C ALA A 634 28.90 -58.17 0.70
N PRO A 635 27.61 -57.80 0.78
CA PRO A 635 26.56 -58.75 1.18
C PRO A 635 26.43 -59.97 0.25
N LEU A 636 26.80 -59.86 -1.03
CA LEU A 636 26.74 -61.01 -1.94
C LEU A 636 27.90 -61.99 -1.76
N GLN A 637 29.00 -61.62 -1.15
CA GLN A 637 30.12 -62.48 -0.90
C GLN A 637 29.74 -63.61 0.07
N GLU A 638 28.75 -63.47 0.89
CA GLU A 638 28.22 -64.51 1.79
C GLU A 638 27.56 -65.64 1.04
N LEU A 639 27.20 -65.45 -0.24
CA LEU A 639 26.70 -66.50 -1.12
C LEU A 639 27.85 -67.43 -1.65
N SER A 640 29.09 -67.17 -1.26
CA SER A 640 30.26 -67.99 -1.70
C SER A 640 30.19 -69.44 -1.36
N ALA A 641 29.36 -69.87 -0.38
CA ALA A 641 29.08 -71.26 -0.10
C ALA A 641 28.31 -71.96 -1.24
N PHE A 642 27.65 -71.21 -2.13
CA PHE A 642 26.79 -71.76 -3.19
C PHE A 642 27.28 -71.40 -4.61
N ILE A 643 28.03 -70.32 -4.73
CA ILE A 643 28.49 -69.73 -6.00
C ILE A 643 29.99 -69.45 -5.88
N ASP A 644 30.75 -69.66 -6.99
CA ASP A 644 32.20 -69.39 -7.01
C ASP A 644 32.46 -67.90 -6.63
N GLN A 645 33.37 -67.65 -5.70
CA GLN A 645 33.69 -66.35 -5.24
C GLN A 645 34.12 -65.38 -6.37
N GLY A 646 34.82 -65.90 -7.38
CA GLY A 646 35.19 -65.03 -8.50
C GLY A 646 34.05 -64.62 -9.38
N GLU A 647 32.93 -65.36 -9.41
CA GLU A 647 31.69 -64.96 -10.09
C GLU A 647 30.86 -64.00 -9.29
N LEU A 648 31.01 -63.99 -7.95
CA LEU A 648 30.30 -62.99 -7.04
C LEU A 648 31.02 -61.67 -7.00
N GLN A 649 32.30 -61.56 -7.35
CA GLN A 649 33.01 -60.29 -7.38
C GLN A 649 32.54 -59.37 -8.48
N ARG A 650 31.97 -59.91 -9.58
CA ARG A 650 31.42 -59.17 -10.68
C ARG A 650 30.25 -59.91 -11.29
N ILE A 651 29.08 -59.33 -11.15
CA ILE A 651 27.81 -59.85 -11.69
C ILE A 651 27.34 -58.93 -12.77
N ASP A 652 27.43 -59.39 -14.03
CA ASP A 652 26.88 -58.63 -15.15
C ASP A 652 25.45 -59.13 -15.43
N PHE A 653 24.48 -58.19 -15.52
CA PHE A 653 23.09 -58.47 -15.88
C PHE A 653 22.64 -57.54 -17.01
N PRO A 654 22.25 -58.11 -18.18
CA PRO A 654 21.88 -57.27 -19.33
C PRO A 654 20.58 -56.52 -19.10
N TYR A 655 19.71 -57.08 -18.26
CA TYR A 655 18.40 -56.54 -18.02
C TYR A 655 17.88 -57.00 -16.65
N LEU A 656 17.41 -56.01 -15.87
CA LEU A 656 16.69 -56.19 -14.61
C LEU A 656 15.43 -55.35 -14.66
N ASN A 657 14.29 -55.93 -14.40
CA ASN A 657 13.03 -55.23 -14.26
C ASN A 657 12.33 -55.68 -12.97
N SER A 658 12.04 -54.73 -12.09
CA SER A 658 11.39 -55.00 -10.82
C SER A 658 10.40 -53.92 -10.48
N GLU A 659 9.32 -54.33 -9.87
CA GLU A 659 8.48 -53.43 -9.09
C GLU A 659 9.07 -53.36 -7.69
N PHE A 660 8.89 -52.24 -7.02
CA PHE A 660 9.30 -52.07 -5.64
C PHE A 660 8.26 -51.21 -4.90
N ARG A 661 8.17 -51.41 -3.58
CA ARG A 661 7.30 -50.64 -2.70
C ARG A 661 8.05 -50.34 -1.41
N VAL A 662 8.07 -49.11 -1.00
CA VAL A 662 8.48 -48.69 0.34
C VAL A 662 7.24 -48.29 1.11
N HIS A 663 7.05 -48.85 2.28
CA HIS A 663 5.99 -48.52 3.21
C HIS A 663 6.61 -48.33 4.60
N GLY A 664 6.60 -47.11 5.08
CA GLY A 664 7.37 -46.72 6.26
C GLY A 664 8.86 -47.00 5.98
N ASP A 665 9.51 -47.65 6.89
CA ASP A 665 10.93 -48.01 6.81
C ASP A 665 11.18 -49.32 6.04
N THR A 666 10.16 -49.90 5.42
CA THR A 666 10.28 -51.24 4.80
C THR A 666 10.20 -51.17 3.27
N LEU A 667 11.29 -51.47 2.63
CA LEU A 667 11.37 -51.77 1.19
C LEU A 667 10.89 -53.20 0.94
N GLN A 668 9.95 -53.36 0.04
CA GLN A 668 9.42 -54.65 -0.41
C GLN A 668 9.71 -54.85 -1.90
N LEU A 669 10.25 -55.97 -2.24
CA LEU A 669 10.43 -56.40 -3.61
C LEU A 669 9.50 -57.58 -3.87
N PRO A 670 8.59 -57.51 -4.85
CA PRO A 670 7.81 -58.63 -5.31
C PRO A 670 8.73 -59.64 -6.04
N GLU A 671 8.18 -60.76 -6.46
CA GLU A 671 9.02 -61.79 -7.14
C GLU A 671 9.62 -61.23 -8.45
N THR A 672 10.89 -60.94 -8.39
CA THR A 672 11.70 -60.34 -9.46
C THR A 672 12.64 -61.36 -10.04
N LYS A 673 12.64 -61.51 -11.36
CA LYS A 673 13.58 -62.33 -12.10
C LYS A 673 14.85 -61.55 -12.39
N VAL A 674 15.98 -62.09 -11.96
CA VAL A 674 17.29 -61.53 -12.25
C VAL A 674 18.07 -62.50 -13.15
N GLU A 675 18.22 -62.12 -14.42
CA GLU A 675 19.08 -62.84 -15.37
C GLU A 675 20.49 -62.24 -15.36
N ASN A 676 21.48 -62.99 -14.94
CA ASN A 676 22.80 -62.39 -14.78
C ASN A 676 23.92 -63.43 -15.24
N SER A 677 25.17 -62.95 -15.31
CA SER A 677 26.31 -63.71 -15.75
C SER A 677 26.64 -64.87 -14.81
N ALA A 678 26.31 -64.73 -13.54
CA ALA A 678 26.56 -65.73 -12.52
C ALA A 678 25.47 -66.81 -12.49
N LEU A 679 24.22 -66.47 -12.36
CA LEU A 679 23.10 -67.39 -12.14
C LEU A 679 21.73 -66.70 -12.31
N ASN A 680 20.80 -67.32 -13.05
CA ASN A 680 19.44 -66.87 -13.06
C ASN A 680 18.76 -67.16 -11.74
N LEU A 681 18.15 -66.13 -11.16
CA LEU A 681 17.49 -66.26 -9.87
C LEU A 681 16.19 -65.43 -9.86
N TRP A 682 15.30 -65.81 -8.97
CA TRP A 682 14.11 -65.06 -8.62
C TRP A 682 14.22 -64.62 -7.17
N VAL A 683 14.05 -63.36 -6.91
CA VAL A 683 14.14 -62.73 -5.56
C VAL A 683 12.83 -62.15 -5.19
N ASN A 684 12.36 -62.35 -3.98
CA ASN A 684 11.30 -61.59 -3.36
C ASN A 684 11.57 -61.46 -1.87
N GLY A 685 11.11 -60.38 -1.27
CA GLY A 685 11.34 -60.18 0.16
C GLY A 685 11.19 -58.70 0.58
N TRP A 686 11.80 -58.41 1.68
CA TRP A 686 11.79 -57.05 2.25
C TRP A 686 13.11 -56.75 2.96
N GLN A 687 13.37 -55.46 3.10
CA GLN A 687 14.44 -54.89 3.89
C GLN A 687 13.87 -53.74 4.73
N ASN A 688 14.24 -53.68 6.00
CA ASN A 688 14.01 -52.50 6.82
C ASN A 688 15.17 -51.52 6.58
N LEU A 689 14.85 -50.29 6.15
CA LEU A 689 15.85 -49.27 5.78
C LEU A 689 16.45 -48.54 6.99
N GLU A 690 15.86 -48.67 8.19
CA GLU A 690 16.35 -48.07 9.42
C GLU A 690 17.24 -49.03 10.19
N THR A 691 16.83 -50.31 10.28
CA THR A 691 17.56 -51.33 11.08
C THR A 691 18.45 -52.27 10.24
N ASP A 692 18.44 -52.17 8.92
CA ASP A 692 19.10 -53.02 7.93
C ASP A 692 18.73 -54.52 8.04
N ASP A 693 17.65 -54.81 8.73
CA ASP A 693 17.13 -56.16 8.77
C ASP A 693 16.58 -56.56 7.40
N ILE A 694 16.99 -57.72 6.93
CA ILE A 694 16.60 -58.24 5.61
C ILE A 694 15.90 -59.61 5.71
N ARG A 695 14.98 -59.83 4.80
CA ARG A 695 14.41 -61.16 4.59
C ARG A 695 14.03 -61.34 3.12
N TYR A 696 14.93 -61.94 2.37
CA TYR A 696 14.73 -62.30 0.96
C TYR A 696 14.60 -63.80 0.77
N SER A 697 13.68 -64.20 -0.07
CA SER A 697 13.60 -65.55 -0.61
C SER A 697 14.19 -65.55 -2.00
N VAL A 698 15.27 -66.30 -2.15
CA VAL A 698 15.98 -66.42 -3.42
C VAL A 698 15.72 -67.82 -3.97
N ARG A 699 15.15 -67.87 -5.19
CA ARG A 699 14.87 -69.12 -5.89
C ARG A 699 15.90 -69.34 -7.02
N LEU A 700 16.64 -70.47 -7.00
CA LEU A 700 17.68 -70.78 -7.92
C LEU A 700 17.30 -72.06 -8.73
N GLY A 701 17.40 -72.02 -10.04
CA GLY A 701 17.13 -73.17 -10.92
C GLY A 701 18.16 -74.26 -10.76
N LEU A 702 17.73 -75.52 -10.44
CA LEU A 702 18.63 -76.67 -10.29
C LEU A 702 19.39 -76.97 -11.55
N LYS A 703 18.83 -76.77 -12.72
CA LYS A 703 19.46 -76.99 -14.04
C LYS A 703 20.62 -75.99 -14.23
N ASP A 704 20.51 -74.81 -13.78
CA ASP A 704 21.57 -73.80 -13.87
C ASP A 704 22.75 -74.13 -12.93
N LEU A 705 22.42 -74.57 -11.73
CA LEU A 705 23.44 -75.12 -10.81
C LEU A 705 24.17 -76.37 -11.32
N ALA A 706 23.45 -77.33 -11.97
CA ALA A 706 24.03 -78.59 -12.42
C ALA A 706 24.88 -78.46 -13.69
N LEU A 707 24.63 -77.47 -14.55
CA LEU A 707 25.37 -77.25 -15.80
C LEU A 707 26.72 -76.50 -15.60
N ARG A 708 26.94 -75.90 -14.43
CA ARG A 708 28.13 -75.10 -14.10
C ARG A 708 29.41 -75.87 -14.04
N GLY A 709 29.35 -77.17 -13.83
CA GLY A 709 30.55 -78.03 -13.80
C GLY A 709 31.25 -78.22 -15.15
N LYS A 710 30.77 -77.64 -16.25
CA LYS A 710 31.29 -77.98 -17.58
C LYS A 710 31.65 -76.79 -18.52
N ASN A 711 31.30 -75.61 -18.33
CA ASN A 711 31.63 -74.49 -19.26
C ASN A 711 31.58 -73.11 -18.63
N SER A 712 32.73 -72.44 -18.44
CA SER A 712 32.90 -71.09 -17.88
C SER A 712 32.86 -69.93 -18.89
N ASN A 713 32.50 -70.16 -20.14
CA ASN A 713 32.41 -69.09 -21.14
C ASN A 713 31.08 -69.20 -21.92
N ARG A 714 29.99 -68.49 -21.43
CA ARG A 714 28.78 -68.34 -22.19
C ARG A 714 28.62 -66.90 -22.64
N ASP A 715 28.40 -66.74 -23.94
CA ASP A 715 28.09 -65.46 -24.60
C ASP A 715 26.69 -65.03 -24.16
N LEU A 716 26.58 -63.87 -23.51
CA LEU A 716 25.38 -63.30 -22.94
C LEU A 716 24.22 -63.08 -23.97
N GLY A 717 24.56 -63.08 -25.28
CA GLY A 717 23.57 -62.93 -26.36
C GLY A 717 22.60 -64.06 -26.59
N ASN A 718 22.94 -65.28 -26.11
CA ASN A 718 22.11 -66.49 -26.31
C ASN A 718 21.17 -66.86 -25.18
N TRP A 719 21.13 -66.08 -24.08
CA TRP A 719 20.40 -66.44 -22.88
C TRP A 719 18.91 -66.02 -22.93
N ILE A 720 18.55 -65.16 -23.81
CA ILE A 720 17.16 -64.56 -23.90
C ILE A 720 16.14 -65.60 -24.43
N SER A 721 16.59 -66.68 -25.08
CA SER A 721 15.69 -67.64 -25.76
C SER A 721 15.35 -68.93 -24.97
N GLU A 722 16.00 -69.24 -23.83
CA GLU A 722 15.76 -70.49 -23.08
C GLU A 722 14.93 -70.34 -21.81
N ALA A 723 14.43 -69.16 -21.46
CA ALA A 723 13.86 -68.85 -20.12
C ALA A 723 12.33 -69.04 -19.97
N GLU A 724 11.65 -69.66 -20.92
CA GLU A 724 10.15 -69.75 -20.87
C GLU A 724 9.59 -70.99 -20.14
N ASN A 725 10.39 -71.79 -19.40
CA ASN A 725 9.82 -72.96 -18.71
C ASN A 725 9.77 -72.80 -17.19
N GLU A 726 8.60 -72.28 -16.68
CA GLU A 726 8.31 -72.19 -15.26
C GLU A 726 8.30 -73.48 -14.46
N ASN A 727 8.46 -74.62 -15.08
CA ASN A 727 8.32 -75.93 -14.47
C ASN A 727 9.69 -76.64 -14.16
N GLN A 728 10.72 -75.89 -13.93
CA GLN A 728 12.02 -76.50 -13.55
C GLN A 728 12.13 -76.61 -12.01
N PRO A 729 12.73 -77.74 -11.51
CA PRO A 729 13.01 -77.84 -10.08
C PRO A 729 14.03 -76.78 -9.64
N TYR A 730 13.72 -76.13 -8.49
CA TYR A 730 14.53 -75.05 -7.94
C TYR A 730 14.89 -75.25 -6.46
N ILE A 731 16.00 -74.65 -6.04
CA ILE A 731 16.36 -74.50 -4.63
C ILE A 731 15.86 -73.14 -4.14
N ARG A 732 15.27 -73.09 -2.95
CA ARG A 732 14.90 -71.84 -2.31
C ARG A 732 15.85 -71.62 -1.11
N LEU A 733 16.49 -70.45 -1.13
CA LEU A 733 17.30 -69.93 -0.04
C LEU A 733 16.52 -68.86 0.65
N ILE A 734 16.62 -68.74 1.95
CA ILE A 734 16.18 -67.61 2.73
C ILE A 734 17.44 -66.86 3.17
N VAL A 735 17.56 -65.64 2.67
CA VAL A 735 18.62 -64.70 3.04
C VAL A 735 17.97 -63.76 4.04
N GLY A 736 18.50 -63.73 5.25
CA GLY A 736 17.89 -62.97 6.36
C GLY A 736 18.95 -62.43 7.29
N CYS A 737 18.51 -62.04 8.47
CA CYS A 737 19.25 -61.34 9.52
C CYS A 737 19.45 -59.87 9.21
N ASN A 738 20.66 -59.36 9.23
CA ASN A 738 20.98 -57.96 8.99
C ASN A 738 21.95 -57.86 7.82
N LEU A 739 22.04 -56.72 7.12
CA LEU A 739 23.00 -56.56 6.01
C LEU A 739 24.44 -56.73 6.43
N ASP A 740 24.81 -56.38 7.65
CA ASP A 740 26.18 -56.58 8.21
C ASP A 740 26.50 -58.04 8.58
N ASP A 741 25.45 -58.83 8.92
CA ASP A 741 25.60 -60.24 9.30
C ASP A 741 24.54 -61.09 8.58
N VAL A 742 24.76 -61.35 7.31
CA VAL A 742 23.82 -62.06 6.44
C VAL A 742 23.72 -63.53 6.79
N CYS A 743 22.54 -64.01 7.12
CA CYS A 743 22.24 -65.40 7.40
C CYS A 743 21.58 -66.05 6.22
N ILE A 744 22.14 -67.11 5.74
CA ILE A 744 21.62 -67.92 4.63
C ILE A 744 21.16 -69.28 5.11
N SER A 745 19.92 -69.63 4.83
CA SER A 745 19.34 -70.95 5.16
C SER A 745 18.53 -71.53 3.99
N LEU A 746 18.49 -72.91 3.94
CA LEU A 746 17.70 -73.64 2.95
C LEU A 746 16.26 -73.77 3.42
N ASP A 747 15.26 -73.38 2.61
CA ASP A 747 13.83 -73.62 2.88
C ASP A 747 13.46 -75.10 2.58
N LYS A 748 13.82 -75.97 3.48
CA LYS A 748 13.60 -77.41 3.34
C LYS A 748 12.12 -77.81 3.24
N ALA A 749 11.22 -77.05 3.79
CA ALA A 749 9.75 -77.32 3.81
C ALA A 749 9.14 -77.17 2.44
N ARG A 750 9.48 -76.10 1.72
CA ARG A 750 8.94 -75.78 0.37
C ARG A 750 9.65 -76.54 -0.76
N ILE A 751 10.92 -76.92 -0.60
CA ILE A 751 11.65 -77.77 -1.57
C ILE A 751 10.92 -79.09 -1.71
N SER A 752 10.49 -79.71 -0.62
CA SER A 752 9.72 -80.98 -0.66
C SER A 752 8.35 -80.78 -1.28
N GLN A 753 7.75 -79.68 -1.18
CA GLN A 753 6.42 -79.34 -1.74
C GLN A 753 6.48 -79.08 -3.25
N SER A 754 7.48 -78.38 -3.75
CA SER A 754 7.70 -78.14 -5.18
C SER A 754 8.00 -79.41 -5.91
N PHE A 755 8.83 -80.32 -5.30
CA PHE A 755 9.09 -81.62 -5.86
C PHE A 755 7.84 -82.48 -6.00
N LYS A 756 6.93 -82.46 -5.05
CA LYS A 756 5.66 -83.12 -5.09
C LYS A 756 4.69 -82.49 -6.12
N GLU A 757 4.70 -81.22 -6.29
CA GLU A 757 3.83 -80.49 -7.25
C GLU A 757 4.36 -80.74 -8.68
N THR A 758 5.65 -80.70 -8.94
CA THR A 758 6.25 -81.00 -10.25
C THR A 758 6.00 -82.49 -10.65
N LEU A 759 6.14 -83.46 -9.73
CA LEU A 759 5.79 -84.87 -9.99
C LEU A 759 4.30 -85.05 -10.24
N LYS A 760 3.41 -84.21 -9.61
CA LYS A 760 1.98 -84.24 -9.80
C LYS A 760 1.58 -83.66 -11.16
N GLN A 761 2.29 -82.61 -11.60
CA GLN A 761 2.06 -81.97 -12.90
C GLN A 761 2.57 -82.80 -14.05
N GLU A 762 3.78 -83.40 -14.00
CA GLU A 762 4.30 -84.40 -14.98
C GLU A 762 3.38 -85.59 -15.12
N LYS A 763 2.78 -86.02 -13.98
CA LYS A 763 1.80 -87.11 -14.02
C LYS A 763 0.47 -86.68 -14.63
N GLN A 764 0.09 -85.43 -14.48
CA GLN A 764 -1.12 -84.83 -15.06
C GLN A 764 -0.94 -84.60 -16.56
N ASP A 765 0.23 -84.11 -16.97
CA ASP A 765 0.58 -83.88 -18.37
C ASP A 765 0.69 -85.17 -19.14
N LEU A 766 1.21 -86.26 -18.55
CA LEU A 766 1.18 -87.56 -19.10
C LEU A 766 -0.25 -88.14 -19.26
N LEU A 767 -1.15 -87.84 -18.31
CA LEU A 767 -2.55 -88.23 -18.36
C LEU A 767 -3.35 -87.45 -19.38
N ASP A 768 -3.02 -86.18 -19.61
CA ASP A 768 -3.68 -85.28 -20.58
C ASP A 768 -3.22 -85.63 -22.04
N ILE A 769 -2.01 -86.17 -22.29
CA ILE A 769 -1.58 -86.68 -23.57
C ILE A 769 -2.42 -87.87 -24.02
N PHE A 770 -2.99 -88.66 -23.08
CA PHE A 770 -3.83 -89.86 -23.35
C PHE A 770 -5.33 -89.60 -23.37
N LYS A 771 -5.79 -88.38 -23.26
CA LYS A 771 -7.25 -88.01 -23.40
C LYS A 771 -7.59 -87.73 -24.87
N PRO A 772 -8.65 -88.36 -25.41
CA PRO A 772 -9.08 -88.07 -26.82
C PRO A 772 -9.64 -86.65 -26.86
N THR A 773 -9.21 -85.91 -27.85
CA THR A 773 -9.61 -84.53 -28.10
C THR A 773 -11.14 -84.44 -28.43
N PRO A 774 -11.87 -83.63 -27.70
CA PRO A 774 -13.25 -83.32 -28.12
C PRO A 774 -13.28 -82.28 -29.23
N LYS A 775 -14.10 -82.47 -30.22
CA LYS A 775 -14.37 -81.60 -31.33
C LYS A 775 -14.86 -80.24 -30.83
N GLU A 776 -14.16 -79.19 -31.32
CA GLU A 776 -14.54 -77.81 -31.09
C GLU A 776 -15.94 -77.43 -31.63
N GLU A 777 -16.89 -77.14 -30.79
CA GLU A 777 -18.02 -76.25 -31.16
C GLU A 777 -17.64 -74.76 -30.93
N LYS A 778 -17.64 -74.05 -32.01
CA LYS A 778 -17.39 -72.55 -31.97
C LYS A 778 -18.55 -71.84 -31.26
N LYS A 779 -18.32 -71.23 -30.11
CA LYS A 779 -19.22 -70.25 -29.54
C LYS A 779 -18.67 -68.86 -29.77
N PRO A 780 -19.56 -67.84 -29.95
CA PRO A 780 -19.14 -66.50 -30.36
C PRO A 780 -18.53 -65.74 -29.18
N PHE A 781 -17.56 -64.94 -29.57
CA PHE A 781 -16.78 -64.04 -28.73
C PHE A 781 -17.69 -63.08 -27.93
N GLN A 782 -17.70 -63.14 -26.65
CA GLN A 782 -18.22 -62.08 -25.75
C GLN A 782 -17.01 -61.32 -25.19
N GLU A 783 -16.92 -60.05 -25.57
CA GLU A 783 -15.99 -59.11 -24.97
C GLU A 783 -16.37 -58.90 -23.50
N THR A 784 -15.50 -59.25 -22.61
CA THR A 784 -15.53 -58.76 -21.22
C THR A 784 -14.78 -57.46 -21.13
N PRO A 785 -15.33 -56.42 -20.48
CA PRO A 785 -14.65 -55.15 -20.36
C PRO A 785 -13.47 -55.28 -19.41
N SER A 786 -12.34 -54.77 -19.89
CA SER A 786 -11.12 -54.61 -19.12
C SER A 786 -11.34 -53.72 -17.93
N SER A 787 -10.73 -54.07 -16.82
CA SER A 787 -10.61 -53.39 -15.55
C SER A 787 -10.36 -51.89 -15.67
N GLY A 788 -11.02 -51.17 -14.82
CA GLY A 788 -11.05 -49.71 -14.83
C GLY A 788 -9.72 -49.03 -14.68
N THR A 789 -9.42 -48.25 -15.66
CA THR A 789 -8.63 -47.05 -15.51
C THR A 789 -9.46 -46.05 -14.73
N PHE A 790 -8.93 -45.50 -13.66
CA PHE A 790 -9.47 -44.36 -12.99
C PHE A 790 -9.23 -43.12 -13.91
N ASP A 791 -10.21 -42.83 -14.75
CA ASP A 791 -10.25 -41.54 -15.47
C ASP A 791 -10.71 -40.47 -14.47
N LEU A 792 -9.76 -39.65 -13.96
CA LEU A 792 -10.05 -38.36 -13.41
C LEU A 792 -10.58 -37.47 -14.56
N VAL A 793 -11.89 -37.46 -14.73
CA VAL A 793 -12.56 -36.51 -15.59
C VAL A 793 -12.53 -35.15 -14.86
N TRP A 794 -11.66 -34.26 -15.32
CA TRP A 794 -11.72 -32.87 -14.99
C TRP A 794 -12.90 -32.25 -15.74
N PRO A 795 -13.71 -31.36 -15.11
CA PRO A 795 -14.72 -30.60 -15.85
C PRO A 795 -14.03 -29.53 -16.70
N GLU A 796 -13.80 -29.83 -17.95
CA GLU A 796 -13.38 -28.87 -19.00
C GLU A 796 -14.59 -28.05 -19.52
N ASP A 797 -15.44 -27.50 -18.67
CA ASP A 797 -16.53 -26.66 -19.16
C ASP A 797 -16.87 -25.50 -18.21
N SER A 798 -15.91 -24.57 -18.03
CA SER A 798 -16.24 -23.26 -17.49
C SER A 798 -15.41 -22.09 -18.07
N LEU A 799 -14.71 -22.27 -19.18
CA LEU A 799 -13.93 -21.21 -19.84
C LEU A 799 -14.52 -20.72 -21.17
N ASN A 800 -15.84 -20.83 -21.40
CA ASN A 800 -16.50 -20.20 -22.53
C ASN A 800 -17.85 -19.58 -22.14
N ALA A 801 -17.79 -18.54 -21.30
CA ALA A 801 -18.90 -17.60 -21.18
C ALA A 801 -18.33 -16.18 -21.18
N SER A 802 -18.04 -15.67 -22.38
CA SER A 802 -17.90 -14.24 -22.60
C SER A 802 -19.26 -13.57 -22.36
N PRO A 803 -19.38 -12.58 -21.46
CA PRO A 803 -20.57 -11.75 -21.44
C PRO A 803 -20.52 -10.79 -22.64
N ARG A 804 -21.34 -11.03 -23.63
CA ARG A 804 -21.69 -10.01 -24.62
C ARG A 804 -22.43 -8.90 -23.88
N MET A 805 -21.76 -7.77 -23.70
CA MET A 805 -22.44 -6.51 -23.42
C MET A 805 -23.36 -6.18 -24.59
N ARG A 806 -24.63 -6.04 -24.33
CA ARG A 806 -25.57 -5.22 -25.13
C ARG A 806 -25.70 -3.88 -24.39
N PHE A 807 -25.67 -2.84 -25.22
CA PHE A 807 -25.78 -1.39 -25.00
C PHE A 807 -26.67 -0.94 -23.82
#